data_eb2399eab0fe68f959f29491b20e42b0
#
_entry.id   eb2399eab0fe68f959f29491b20e42b0
#
_cell.length_a   1.000
_cell.length_b   1.000
_cell.length_c   1.000
_cell.angle_alpha   90.00
_cell.angle_beta   90.00
_cell.angle_gamma   90.00
#
_symmetry.space_group_name_H-M   'P 1'
#
loop_
_entity.id
_entity.type
_entity.pdbx_description
1 polymer ?
#
loop_
_entity_poly.entity_id
_entity_poly.type
_entity_poly.pdbx_seq_one_letter_code
_entity_poly.pdbx_strand_id
1 'polypeptide(L)'
;MKQIISVLLAVLLFAVGVNAAFEKVNTYSNNFGDVADTAWYAANVKTAYELGFMNGKSDGLFDPNGNVTVVEGITMAARVHAIYNGNEIKKVEKVVPEVRFDFEDDSKFVDLTERASRNNDGISFNRAKGVFEDGLMIVTADGTNASGAYDPQITINGLDLPSADYNTVTFRMKRDALPNTNDAPRNENVQIYFKTSSGPSITDKQRLVVNIAKDNDPTQWFEKTVSAEGNEQWKDIITGIRFDPTDNNGIYYFDYIVFSRNEENVTEKWYDMYVDYALANGIIQKNQFFSEEYTRNITRAEMCDLLIAALPEEYFNPINDVKGIPDVSRDMKNADVYLMLYKAGVVLGDTSGNFNAFSDIKRSEVAAIINRVALPENRVKGTVNADWADFGNEYDVEFNDEASLEKVNLRDVEDIAIKDGALVIKATDRVDKIPQFDPKVGVEKISISADDYTKLRVRIKADYIGEVETSKCDFYFLTDGDSELTEKKSLHPDLATAAYLDPAGWYILEVDFATHKEWKGTITGFRFDPPGTNGVYTIDYIRLTPAHPFQNASHDALINAGYTAQTLLADPDYERGFYVTHYQQNEKTDYTNRKFVDYCETDEEPLWWITPIWNNYDLYDHRDTTTDKYTMKDDKGISTVIYNPESKSVTMRLDATKIYNGEPHIDKVSCDGWWPHLLLNQQFTDPKDYDREKNAANADRVFVDLDVRLLDFKDTLNKEGSNGCSYYIYFYLYNDKAPGQKVWFGMTVFGGTRGNPTVTPNWVPDSAAHQYLYNIREAVLYHGMENSFNPSEGVVVTGEEWKHIRLDLTPHIDRVVEWANRDNIFGIEVTKDDMFFTGANIGYEVKGNYDCTIEVKNFDMTFYNKD
;
A
#
# COMPACT_ATOMS: atom_id res chain seq x y z
N MET A 1 55.04 -13.42 6.04
CA MET A 1 55.25 -12.02 6.48
C MET A 1 54.40 -10.99 5.73
N LYS A 2 54.13 -11.11 4.44
CA LYS A 2 53.25 -10.15 3.73
C LYS A 2 51.75 -10.34 4.04
N GLN A 3 51.27 -11.52 4.35
CA GLN A 3 49.90 -11.79 4.73
C GLN A 3 49.56 -11.35 6.17
N ILE A 4 50.53 -11.37 7.09
CA ILE A 4 50.33 -10.93 8.47
C ILE A 4 50.26 -9.39 8.56
N ILE A 5 50.91 -8.67 7.65
CA ILE A 5 50.86 -7.22 7.59
C ILE A 5 49.51 -6.74 7.01
N SER A 6 48.87 -7.48 6.10
CA SER A 6 47.55 -7.14 5.55
C SER A 6 46.43 -7.33 6.57
N VAL A 7 46.49 -8.38 7.41
CA VAL A 7 45.49 -8.61 8.48
C VAL A 7 45.68 -7.60 9.64
N LEU A 8 46.92 -7.20 9.95
CA LEU A 8 47.16 -6.16 10.95
C LEU A 8 46.76 -4.76 10.47
N LEU A 9 46.81 -4.48 9.15
CA LEU A 9 46.30 -3.22 8.59
C LEU A 9 44.76 -3.18 8.54
N ALA A 10 44.11 -4.33 8.27
CA ALA A 10 42.62 -4.42 8.33
C ALA A 10 42.09 -4.29 9.76
N VAL A 11 42.77 -4.89 10.76
CA VAL A 11 42.41 -4.77 12.18
C VAL A 11 42.72 -3.37 12.74
N LEU A 12 43.69 -2.65 12.19
CA LEU A 12 43.97 -1.26 12.57
C LEU A 12 43.01 -0.22 11.94
N LEU A 13 42.31 -0.57 10.86
CA LEU A 13 41.29 0.26 10.25
C LEU A 13 39.92 0.12 10.97
N PHE A 14 39.70 -0.95 11.74
CA PHE A 14 38.51 -1.12 12.58
C PHE A 14 38.65 -0.57 14.01
N ALA A 15 39.81 -0.04 14.40
CA ALA A 15 40.06 0.47 15.76
C ALA A 15 40.19 2.00 15.84
N VAL A 16 39.89 2.72 14.78
CA VAL A 16 39.67 4.16 14.86
C VAL A 16 38.15 4.35 14.72
N GLY A 17 37.45 4.16 15.83
CA GLY A 17 36.18 4.83 16.07
C GLY A 17 36.49 6.32 16.09
N VAL A 18 36.56 6.95 14.94
CA VAL A 18 36.46 8.40 14.85
C VAL A 18 35.01 8.68 15.24
N ASN A 19 34.82 9.12 16.48
CA ASN A 19 33.73 10.03 16.75
C ASN A 19 33.95 11.18 15.76
N ALA A 20 33.36 11.10 14.57
CA ALA A 20 33.21 12.24 13.69
C ALA A 20 32.27 13.20 14.43
N ALA A 21 32.84 14.00 15.33
CA ALA A 21 32.07 15.04 15.96
C ALA A 21 31.64 15.99 14.85
N PHE A 22 30.33 16.19 14.73
CA PHE A 22 29.80 17.19 13.81
C PHE A 22 30.44 18.55 14.12
N GLU A 23 31.28 19.03 13.23
CA GLU A 23 31.95 20.30 13.40
C GLU A 23 31.09 21.46 12.87
N LYS A 24 31.21 22.62 13.49
CA LYS A 24 30.53 23.85 13.07
C LYS A 24 31.14 24.33 11.75
N VAL A 25 30.32 24.43 10.73
CA VAL A 25 30.69 24.93 9.38
C VAL A 25 30.22 26.38 9.17
N ASN A 26 29.28 26.87 9.98
CA ASN A 26 28.74 28.23 9.92
C ASN A 26 28.86 28.92 11.30
N THR A 27 28.82 30.24 11.29
CA THR A 27 28.70 31.06 12.49
C THR A 27 27.32 31.69 12.56
N TYR A 28 26.58 31.41 13.63
CA TYR A 28 25.29 32.06 13.87
C TYR A 28 25.45 33.40 14.58
N SER A 29 25.00 34.47 13.97
CA SER A 29 25.02 35.84 14.50
C SER A 29 23.62 36.49 14.36
N ASN A 30 22.60 35.80 14.90
CA ASN A 30 21.19 36.23 14.79
C ASN A 30 20.76 36.41 13.32
N ASN A 31 21.09 35.43 12.52
CA ASN A 31 20.85 35.45 11.07
C ASN A 31 19.36 35.48 10.70
N PHE A 32 18.45 35.09 11.61
CA PHE A 32 17.02 34.92 11.35
C PHE A 32 16.19 35.87 12.23
N GLY A 33 15.58 36.87 11.62
CA GLY A 33 14.76 37.86 12.29
C GLY A 33 13.45 37.36 12.88
N ASP A 34 12.98 36.17 12.45
CA ASP A 34 11.79 35.49 12.92
C ASP A 34 12.06 34.43 14.02
N VAL A 35 13.32 34.32 14.49
CA VAL A 35 13.70 33.43 15.58
C VAL A 35 14.00 34.24 16.81
N ALA A 36 13.05 34.39 17.73
CA ALA A 36 13.25 35.09 18.99
C ALA A 36 14.19 34.29 19.90
N ASP A 37 15.15 34.96 20.55
CA ASP A 37 16.12 34.30 21.46
C ASP A 37 15.45 33.51 22.61
N THR A 38 14.23 33.88 22.97
CA THR A 38 13.44 33.23 24.04
C THR A 38 12.58 32.07 23.54
N ALA A 39 12.53 31.81 22.22
CA ALA A 39 11.76 30.74 21.68
C ALA A 39 12.36 29.37 22.06
N TRP A 40 11.52 28.39 22.38
CA TRP A 40 11.98 27.06 22.79
C TRP A 40 12.91 26.39 21.77
N TYR A 41 12.75 26.73 20.49
CA TYR A 41 13.54 26.19 19.38
C TYR A 41 14.79 27.01 19.03
N ALA A 42 15.01 28.18 19.62
CA ALA A 42 16.08 29.09 19.22
C ALA A 42 17.48 28.46 19.27
N ALA A 43 17.79 27.73 20.34
CA ALA A 43 19.06 27.02 20.49
C ALA A 43 19.20 25.90 19.42
N ASN A 44 18.09 25.18 19.09
CA ASN A 44 18.11 24.12 18.11
C ASN A 44 18.31 24.68 16.69
N VAL A 45 17.66 25.78 16.36
CA VAL A 45 17.82 26.46 15.06
C VAL A 45 19.25 26.95 14.89
N LYS A 46 19.82 27.58 15.94
CA LYS A 46 21.22 27.99 15.94
C LYS A 46 22.15 26.81 15.67
N THR A 47 21.97 25.69 16.38
CA THR A 47 22.81 24.50 16.22
C THR A 47 22.66 23.90 14.83
N ALA A 48 21.43 23.70 14.32
CA ALA A 48 21.17 23.15 12.99
C ALA A 48 21.79 24.01 11.87
N TYR A 49 21.80 25.34 12.05
CA TYR A 49 22.46 26.24 11.12
C TYR A 49 23.99 26.17 11.24
N GLU A 50 24.53 26.20 12.45
CA GLU A 50 25.98 26.15 12.67
C GLU A 50 26.59 24.85 12.16
N LEU A 51 25.89 23.75 12.24
CA LEU A 51 26.31 22.43 11.70
C LEU A 51 26.05 22.28 10.20
N GLY A 52 25.40 23.24 9.54
CA GLY A 52 25.15 23.22 8.12
C GLY A 52 23.99 22.34 7.67
N PHE A 53 23.15 21.82 8.59
CA PHE A 53 22.02 20.95 8.25
C PHE A 53 20.84 21.72 7.70
N MET A 54 20.54 22.88 8.30
CA MET A 54 19.41 23.72 7.92
C MET A 54 19.84 25.15 7.61
N ASN A 55 19.29 25.67 6.53
CA ASN A 55 19.45 27.08 6.15
C ASN A 55 18.10 27.82 6.31
N GLY A 56 18.12 29.14 6.23
CA GLY A 56 16.89 29.94 6.11
C GLY A 56 16.14 29.65 4.80
N LYS A 57 14.88 30.03 4.74
CA LYS A 57 14.05 29.94 3.51
C LYS A 57 14.24 31.13 2.58
N SER A 58 14.46 32.32 3.14
CA SER A 58 14.68 33.56 2.41
C SER A 58 15.56 34.51 3.23
N ASP A 59 15.87 35.68 2.70
CA ASP A 59 16.77 36.66 3.31
C ASP A 59 16.41 36.95 4.77
N GLY A 60 17.16 36.33 5.68
CA GLY A 60 17.05 36.59 7.13
C GLY A 60 15.83 35.94 7.80
N LEU A 61 15.15 34.97 7.17
CA LEU A 61 14.02 34.23 7.76
C LEU A 61 14.32 32.72 7.82
N PHE A 62 13.96 32.10 8.95
CA PHE A 62 14.04 30.65 9.15
C PHE A 62 12.70 29.96 8.88
N ASP A 63 11.59 30.65 9.13
CA ASP A 63 10.22 30.14 9.06
C ASP A 63 9.98 28.97 10.04
N PRO A 64 10.10 29.18 11.36
CA PRO A 64 10.06 28.11 12.36
C PRO A 64 8.72 27.38 12.43
N ASN A 65 7.61 28.03 12.05
CA ASN A 65 6.27 27.47 12.06
C ASN A 65 5.85 26.89 10.69
N GLY A 66 6.64 27.11 9.65
CA GLY A 66 6.41 26.53 8.34
C GLY A 66 6.69 25.03 8.34
N ASN A 67 5.93 24.29 7.55
CA ASN A 67 6.11 22.87 7.35
C ASN A 67 7.35 22.60 6.48
N VAL A 68 7.92 21.42 6.65
CA VAL A 68 9.04 20.91 5.83
C VAL A 68 8.46 20.12 4.65
N THR A 69 8.97 20.37 3.44
CA THR A 69 8.59 19.56 2.29
C THR A 69 9.42 18.28 2.21
N VAL A 70 8.94 17.27 1.45
CA VAL A 70 9.65 16.00 1.25
C VAL A 70 11.09 16.26 0.79
N VAL A 71 11.29 17.08 -0.22
CA VAL A 71 12.63 17.34 -0.75
C VAL A 71 13.52 18.14 0.21
N GLU A 72 12.95 19.00 1.06
CA GLU A 72 13.69 19.64 2.14
C GLU A 72 14.15 18.61 3.19
N GLY A 73 13.29 17.63 3.53
CA GLY A 73 13.63 16.50 4.41
C GLY A 73 14.78 15.66 3.85
N ILE A 74 14.68 15.24 2.58
CA ILE A 74 15.74 14.52 1.87
C ILE A 74 17.06 15.32 1.90
N THR A 75 17.00 16.63 1.63
CA THR A 75 18.18 17.51 1.66
C THR A 75 18.85 17.52 3.03
N MET A 76 18.05 17.61 4.11
CA MET A 76 18.58 17.62 5.48
C MET A 76 19.23 16.28 5.84
N ALA A 77 18.58 15.17 5.54
CA ALA A 77 19.13 13.83 5.79
C ALA A 77 20.42 13.58 4.99
N ALA A 78 20.45 13.97 3.71
CA ALA A 78 21.65 13.90 2.87
C ALA A 78 22.83 14.70 3.48
N ARG A 79 22.57 15.89 3.98
CA ARG A 79 23.59 16.70 4.67
C ARG A 79 24.09 16.05 5.95
N VAL A 80 23.19 15.51 6.78
CA VAL A 80 23.57 14.77 8.00
C VAL A 80 24.49 13.62 7.64
N HIS A 81 24.10 12.78 6.68
CA HIS A 81 24.90 11.64 6.23
C HIS A 81 26.26 12.07 5.67
N ALA A 82 26.28 13.10 4.81
CA ALA A 82 27.50 13.58 4.17
C ALA A 82 28.51 14.09 5.20
N ILE A 83 28.05 14.92 6.14
CA ILE A 83 28.90 15.49 7.19
C ILE A 83 29.42 14.37 8.11
N TYR A 84 28.55 13.43 8.52
CA TYR A 84 28.94 12.29 9.34
C TYR A 84 30.04 11.44 8.70
N ASN A 85 29.94 11.18 7.41
CA ASN A 85 30.88 10.36 6.67
C ASN A 85 32.07 11.14 6.06
N GLY A 86 32.14 12.46 6.25
CA GLY A 86 33.14 13.32 5.63
C GLY A 86 33.03 13.39 4.11
N ASN A 87 31.84 13.18 3.57
CA ASN A 87 31.55 13.19 2.14
C ASN A 87 31.21 14.61 1.68
N GLU A 88 31.52 14.91 0.42
CA GLU A 88 31.05 16.13 -0.25
C GLU A 88 29.85 15.79 -1.16
N ILE A 89 28.74 16.52 -1.00
CA ILE A 89 27.62 16.42 -1.92
C ILE A 89 27.96 17.22 -3.17
N LYS A 90 28.20 16.50 -4.25
CA LYS A 90 28.60 17.11 -5.54
C LYS A 90 27.43 17.05 -6.52
N LYS A 91 27.38 18.09 -7.33
CA LYS A 91 26.58 18.07 -8.53
C LYS A 91 27.06 16.95 -9.43
N VAL A 92 26.21 15.97 -9.70
CA VAL A 92 26.46 14.93 -10.69
C VAL A 92 26.09 15.51 -12.06
N GLU A 93 27.01 15.49 -13.01
CA GLU A 93 26.60 15.73 -14.41
C GLU A 93 25.58 14.63 -14.75
N LYS A 94 24.32 15.02 -14.92
CA LYS A 94 23.27 14.07 -15.29
C LYS A 94 23.60 13.54 -16.68
N VAL A 95 24.07 12.30 -16.73
CA VAL A 95 23.94 11.50 -17.93
C VAL A 95 22.44 11.33 -18.13
N VAL A 96 21.93 11.82 -19.27
CA VAL A 96 20.51 11.62 -19.61
C VAL A 96 20.21 10.14 -19.52
N PRO A 97 19.30 9.69 -18.64
CA PRO A 97 19.06 8.26 -18.53
C PRO A 97 18.50 7.74 -19.86
N GLU A 98 19.09 6.68 -20.36
CA GLU A 98 18.69 6.02 -21.59
C GLU A 98 18.43 4.53 -21.33
N VAL A 99 17.24 4.05 -21.70
CA VAL A 99 16.95 2.64 -21.81
C VAL A 99 16.73 2.31 -23.27
N ARG A 100 17.63 1.46 -23.81
CA ARG A 100 17.73 1.15 -25.23
C ARG A 100 17.43 -0.32 -25.50
N PHE A 101 16.55 -0.56 -26.47
CA PHE A 101 16.30 -1.84 -27.10
C PHE A 101 16.87 -1.76 -28.51
N ASP A 102 18.05 -2.34 -28.74
CA ASP A 102 18.81 -2.28 -29.99
C ASP A 102 18.78 -3.57 -30.84
N PHE A 103 18.18 -4.64 -30.30
CA PHE A 103 17.95 -5.92 -30.98
C PHE A 103 19.22 -6.62 -31.52
N GLU A 104 20.42 -6.22 -31.09
CA GLU A 104 21.70 -6.79 -31.55
C GLU A 104 22.02 -8.14 -30.90
N ASP A 105 21.47 -8.42 -29.73
CA ASP A 105 21.62 -9.71 -29.01
C ASP A 105 20.35 -10.54 -29.11
N ASP A 106 20.25 -11.37 -30.15
CA ASP A 106 19.07 -12.19 -30.42
C ASP A 106 18.70 -13.11 -29.26
N SER A 107 19.69 -13.63 -28.51
CA SER A 107 19.43 -14.56 -27.40
C SER A 107 18.65 -13.89 -26.27
N LYS A 108 18.95 -12.64 -25.97
CA LYS A 108 18.28 -11.82 -24.96
C LYS A 108 16.83 -11.55 -25.30
N PHE A 109 16.55 -11.32 -26.59
CA PHE A 109 15.18 -11.03 -27.05
C PHE A 109 14.33 -12.27 -27.22
N VAL A 110 14.91 -13.41 -27.53
CA VAL A 110 14.22 -14.72 -27.46
C VAL A 110 13.76 -14.99 -26.03
N ASP A 111 14.61 -14.77 -25.04
CA ASP A 111 14.25 -14.91 -23.62
C ASP A 111 13.12 -13.94 -23.23
N LEU A 112 13.17 -12.67 -23.64
CA LEU A 112 12.09 -11.71 -23.41
C LEU A 112 10.76 -12.15 -24.03
N THR A 113 10.78 -12.75 -25.21
CA THR A 113 9.57 -13.27 -25.85
C THR A 113 9.02 -14.50 -25.13
N GLU A 114 9.89 -15.40 -24.66
CA GLU A 114 9.51 -16.54 -23.84
C GLU A 114 8.99 -16.11 -22.46
N ARG A 115 9.58 -15.09 -21.86
CA ARG A 115 9.09 -14.49 -20.60
C ARG A 115 7.70 -13.89 -20.76
N ALA A 116 7.44 -13.21 -21.87
CA ALA A 116 6.11 -12.65 -22.17
C ALA A 116 5.01 -13.69 -22.21
N SER A 117 5.33 -14.90 -22.72
CA SER A 117 4.37 -16.01 -22.76
C SER A 117 4.11 -16.69 -21.41
N ARG A 118 5.07 -16.58 -20.48
CA ARG A 118 5.01 -17.21 -19.14
C ARG A 118 4.52 -16.27 -18.04
N ASN A 119 5.00 -15.02 -18.04
CA ASN A 119 4.86 -14.10 -16.91
C ASN A 119 4.20 -12.76 -17.29
N ASN A 120 3.70 -12.60 -18.52
CA ASN A 120 3.23 -11.31 -19.06
C ASN A 120 4.28 -10.17 -18.97
N ASP A 121 5.55 -10.53 -19.02
CA ASP A 121 6.73 -9.65 -18.96
C ASP A 121 7.58 -9.87 -20.22
N GLY A 122 8.21 -8.81 -20.79
CA GLY A 122 8.99 -8.89 -22.01
C GLY A 122 8.24 -8.43 -23.27
N ILE A 123 8.62 -8.97 -24.46
CA ILE A 123 8.10 -8.53 -25.76
C ILE A 123 7.09 -9.56 -26.31
N SER A 124 5.91 -9.09 -26.69
CA SER A 124 4.87 -9.90 -27.31
C SER A 124 4.26 -9.22 -28.54
N PHE A 125 3.66 -10.02 -29.42
CA PHE A 125 3.09 -9.58 -30.67
C PHE A 125 1.61 -9.98 -30.76
N ASN A 126 0.76 -9.05 -31.16
CA ASN A 126 -0.66 -9.29 -31.41
C ASN A 126 -1.03 -8.79 -32.81
N ARG A 127 -1.76 -9.57 -33.58
CA ARG A 127 -2.06 -9.32 -35.02
C ARG A 127 -0.78 -9.07 -35.84
N ALA A 128 0.33 -9.60 -35.33
CA ALA A 128 1.64 -9.50 -35.95
C ALA A 128 2.47 -10.74 -35.58
N LYS A 129 3.49 -11.02 -36.39
CA LYS A 129 4.58 -11.97 -36.09
C LYS A 129 5.88 -11.20 -36.04
N GLY A 130 6.64 -11.36 -34.96
CA GLY A 130 7.96 -10.77 -34.80
C GLY A 130 9.04 -11.82 -34.83
N VAL A 131 10.15 -11.48 -35.48
CA VAL A 131 11.41 -12.24 -35.41
C VAL A 131 12.56 -11.28 -35.16
N PHE A 132 13.62 -11.78 -34.55
CA PHE A 132 14.86 -11.02 -34.32
C PHE A 132 15.94 -11.61 -35.18
N GLU A 133 16.48 -10.85 -36.10
CA GLU A 133 17.46 -11.30 -37.08
C GLU A 133 18.35 -10.13 -37.53
N ASP A 134 19.64 -10.36 -37.61
CA ASP A 134 20.64 -9.38 -38.07
C ASP A 134 20.61 -8.04 -37.31
N GLY A 135 20.37 -8.08 -35.97
CA GLY A 135 20.29 -6.89 -35.14
C GLY A 135 18.99 -6.08 -35.33
N LEU A 136 17.97 -6.69 -35.91
CA LEU A 136 16.68 -6.04 -36.18
C LEU A 136 15.53 -6.80 -35.50
N MET A 137 14.52 -6.07 -35.03
CA MET A 137 13.21 -6.64 -34.80
C MET A 137 12.37 -6.48 -36.07
N ILE A 138 12.02 -7.61 -36.72
CA ILE A 138 11.23 -7.63 -37.97
C ILE A 138 9.81 -8.07 -37.62
N VAL A 139 8.85 -7.19 -37.91
CA VAL A 139 7.44 -7.37 -37.55
C VAL A 139 6.58 -7.46 -38.80
N THR A 140 5.96 -8.61 -39.04
CA THR A 140 5.04 -8.82 -40.17
C THR A 140 3.61 -8.70 -39.69
N ALA A 141 2.81 -7.81 -40.28
CA ALA A 141 1.38 -7.71 -40.00
C ALA A 141 0.65 -9.00 -40.37
N ASP A 142 -0.06 -9.65 -39.41
CA ASP A 142 -0.68 -10.98 -39.56
C ASP A 142 -2.16 -10.99 -39.14
N GLY A 143 -2.84 -9.87 -39.12
CA GLY A 143 -4.24 -9.80 -38.77
C GLY A 143 -4.84 -8.41 -38.87
N THR A 144 -6.18 -8.41 -38.93
CA THR A 144 -6.97 -7.18 -38.97
C THR A 144 -7.80 -7.02 -37.71
N ASN A 145 -8.13 -5.77 -37.38
CA ASN A 145 -9.09 -5.45 -36.31
C ASN A 145 -10.54 -5.69 -36.75
N ALA A 146 -11.49 -5.41 -35.87
CA ALA A 146 -12.93 -5.60 -36.16
C ALA A 146 -13.46 -4.76 -37.34
N SER A 147 -12.77 -3.66 -37.70
CA SER A 147 -13.12 -2.86 -38.88
C SER A 147 -12.47 -3.35 -40.18
N GLY A 148 -11.68 -4.40 -40.12
CA GLY A 148 -10.97 -4.96 -41.28
C GLY A 148 -9.67 -4.22 -41.64
N ALA A 149 -9.20 -3.30 -40.81
CA ALA A 149 -7.89 -2.65 -40.97
C ALA A 149 -6.79 -3.52 -40.32
N TYR A 150 -5.59 -3.53 -40.91
CA TYR A 150 -4.43 -4.12 -40.26
C TYR A 150 -4.11 -3.35 -38.99
N ASP A 151 -3.66 -4.05 -37.97
CA ASP A 151 -3.44 -3.49 -36.64
C ASP A 151 -2.33 -4.28 -35.92
N PRO A 152 -1.09 -4.26 -36.47
CA PRO A 152 0.03 -4.95 -35.83
C PRO A 152 0.42 -4.25 -34.54
N GLN A 153 0.57 -5.04 -33.47
CA GLN A 153 0.86 -4.52 -32.14
C GLN A 153 2.10 -5.22 -31.57
N ILE A 154 3.02 -4.43 -31.03
CA ILE A 154 4.21 -4.85 -30.33
C ILE A 154 4.07 -4.36 -28.90
N THR A 155 4.02 -5.28 -27.95
CA THR A 155 3.90 -4.92 -26.51
C THR A 155 5.19 -5.26 -25.79
N ILE A 156 5.73 -4.30 -25.04
CA ILE A 156 6.86 -4.46 -24.13
C ILE A 156 6.35 -4.21 -22.72
N ASN A 157 6.37 -5.23 -21.88
CA ASN A 157 5.98 -5.17 -20.47
C ASN A 157 7.18 -5.37 -19.56
N GLY A 158 7.01 -5.15 -18.26
CA GLY A 158 8.09 -5.28 -17.28
C GLY A 158 9.07 -4.11 -17.30
N LEU A 159 8.63 -2.95 -17.81
CA LEU A 159 9.38 -1.72 -17.72
C LEU A 159 9.29 -1.15 -16.30
N ASP A 160 10.35 -0.49 -15.86
CA ASP A 160 10.43 0.22 -14.59
C ASP A 160 11.07 1.59 -14.86
N LEU A 161 10.31 2.45 -15.59
CA LEU A 161 10.80 3.73 -16.05
C LEU A 161 10.05 4.87 -15.34
N PRO A 162 10.66 5.56 -14.36
CA PRO A 162 10.08 6.77 -13.79
C PRO A 162 9.78 7.80 -14.88
N SER A 163 8.52 8.22 -15.01
CA SER A 163 8.07 9.13 -16.07
C SER A 163 8.79 10.47 -16.08
N ALA A 164 9.27 10.91 -14.91
CA ALA A 164 10.05 12.13 -14.76
C ALA A 164 11.44 12.05 -15.41
N ASP A 165 12.01 10.84 -15.50
CA ASP A 165 13.35 10.59 -16.05
C ASP A 165 13.30 10.11 -17.51
N TYR A 166 12.14 9.62 -17.95
CA TYR A 166 11.94 9.09 -19.29
C TYR A 166 10.66 9.68 -19.90
N ASN A 167 10.79 10.83 -20.56
CA ASN A 167 9.65 11.52 -21.15
C ASN A 167 9.69 11.59 -22.67
N THR A 168 10.64 10.89 -23.31
CA THR A 168 10.72 10.76 -24.76
C THR A 168 10.88 9.31 -25.18
N VAL A 169 10.29 8.98 -26.33
CA VAL A 169 10.45 7.69 -27.01
C VAL A 169 11.03 7.97 -28.39
N THR A 170 12.26 7.52 -28.63
CA THR A 170 12.93 7.58 -29.93
C THR A 170 12.95 6.21 -30.54
N PHE A 171 12.63 6.09 -31.83
CA PHE A 171 12.71 4.83 -32.55
C PHE A 171 13.29 5.05 -33.94
N ARG A 172 14.05 4.07 -34.41
CA ARG A 172 14.57 4.00 -35.77
C ARG A 172 13.95 2.81 -36.47
N MET A 173 13.23 3.07 -37.57
CA MET A 173 12.51 2.04 -38.30
C MET A 173 12.44 2.31 -39.80
N LYS A 174 12.03 1.31 -40.58
CA LYS A 174 11.53 1.41 -41.93
C LYS A 174 10.42 0.40 -42.13
N ARG A 175 9.63 0.53 -43.20
CA ARG A 175 8.70 -0.51 -43.64
C ARG A 175 8.90 -0.85 -45.11
N ASP A 176 8.50 -2.02 -45.52
CA ASP A 176 8.45 -2.37 -46.93
C ASP A 176 7.46 -1.48 -47.68
N ALA A 177 7.76 -1.28 -49.00
CA ALA A 177 6.79 -0.68 -49.87
C ALA A 177 5.51 -1.54 -49.88
N LEU A 178 4.36 -0.87 -49.69
CA LEU A 178 3.09 -1.56 -49.68
C LEU A 178 2.86 -2.21 -51.03
N PRO A 179 2.41 -3.48 -51.08
CA PRO A 179 2.04 -4.07 -52.36
C PRO A 179 0.96 -3.20 -53.02
N ASN A 180 1.04 -3.07 -54.34
CA ASN A 180 0.10 -2.32 -55.20
C ASN A 180 -1.26 -3.00 -55.21
N THR A 181 -1.97 -3.00 -54.10
CA THR A 181 -3.36 -3.40 -53.95
C THR A 181 -4.19 -2.16 -53.78
N ASN A 182 -5.46 -2.18 -54.16
CA ASN A 182 -6.41 -1.07 -54.05
C ASN A 182 -6.62 -0.51 -52.62
N ASP A 183 -5.89 -1.00 -51.66
CA ASP A 183 -5.84 -0.48 -50.29
C ASP A 183 -4.81 0.67 -50.23
N ALA A 184 -5.29 1.88 -50.50
CA ALA A 184 -4.49 3.08 -50.15
C ALA A 184 -4.06 3.02 -48.67
N PRO A 185 -2.83 3.50 -48.36
CA PRO A 185 -2.40 3.57 -46.97
C PRO A 185 -3.43 4.35 -46.16
N ARG A 186 -4.08 3.67 -45.21
CA ARG A 186 -5.18 4.28 -44.44
C ARG A 186 -4.66 5.27 -43.41
N ASN A 187 -3.51 4.98 -42.82
CA ASN A 187 -2.95 5.81 -41.76
C ASN A 187 -1.44 5.55 -41.66
N GLU A 188 -0.63 6.59 -41.66
CA GLU A 188 0.82 6.54 -41.43
C GLU A 188 1.18 7.06 -40.04
N ASN A 189 0.26 6.96 -39.10
CA ASN A 189 0.52 7.29 -37.71
C ASN A 189 1.00 6.06 -36.95
N VAL A 190 2.16 6.18 -36.36
CA VAL A 190 2.62 5.29 -35.30
C VAL A 190 1.92 5.73 -34.02
N GLN A 191 1.37 4.78 -33.28
CA GLN A 191 0.75 5.01 -32.01
C GLN A 191 1.53 4.25 -30.93
N ILE A 192 1.90 4.94 -29.87
CA ILE A 192 2.62 4.38 -28.73
C ILE A 192 1.72 4.51 -27.50
N TYR A 193 1.07 3.43 -27.14
CA TYR A 193 0.29 3.35 -25.92
C TYR A 193 1.20 2.99 -24.76
N PHE A 194 0.86 3.44 -23.56
CA PHE A 194 1.63 3.15 -22.38
C PHE A 194 0.79 2.74 -21.18
N LYS A 195 1.40 2.01 -20.27
CA LYS A 195 0.84 1.63 -18.99
C LYS A 195 1.67 2.31 -17.91
N THR A 196 1.01 2.71 -16.82
CA THR A 196 1.69 3.25 -15.64
C THR A 196 1.36 2.41 -14.41
N SER A 197 2.12 2.55 -13.34
CA SER A 197 1.84 1.88 -12.07
C SER A 197 0.47 2.25 -11.50
N SER A 198 -0.02 3.48 -11.72
CA SER A 198 -1.37 3.93 -11.34
C SER A 198 -2.44 3.71 -12.41
N GLY A 199 -2.05 3.44 -13.65
CA GLY A 199 -2.94 3.22 -14.81
C GLY A 199 -2.50 2.00 -15.63
N PRO A 200 -2.68 0.77 -15.11
CA PRO A 200 -2.14 -0.44 -15.77
C PRO A 200 -2.87 -0.82 -17.06
N SER A 201 -3.99 -0.20 -17.35
CA SER A 201 -4.78 -0.46 -18.57
C SER A 201 -4.49 0.55 -19.66
N ILE A 202 -4.35 0.09 -20.89
CA ILE A 202 -4.16 0.95 -22.06
C ILE A 202 -5.48 1.63 -22.43
N THR A 203 -5.46 2.95 -22.51
CA THR A 203 -6.59 3.80 -22.91
C THR A 203 -6.18 4.77 -24.00
N ASP A 204 -7.15 5.36 -24.71
CA ASP A 204 -6.87 6.40 -25.73
C ASP A 204 -6.19 7.65 -25.17
N LYS A 205 -6.31 7.91 -23.87
CA LYS A 205 -5.61 9.02 -23.20
C LYS A 205 -4.15 8.71 -22.92
N GLN A 206 -3.82 7.42 -22.76
CA GLN A 206 -2.47 6.91 -22.53
C GLN A 206 -1.81 6.58 -23.87
N ARG A 207 -1.73 7.55 -24.77
CA ARG A 207 -1.25 7.36 -26.14
C ARG A 207 -0.44 8.56 -26.62
N LEU A 208 0.69 8.28 -27.26
CA LEU A 208 1.47 9.22 -28.05
C LEU A 208 1.27 8.88 -29.53
N VAL A 209 1.22 9.87 -30.39
CA VAL A 209 0.99 9.67 -31.83
C VAL A 209 1.98 10.48 -32.65
N VAL A 210 2.58 9.85 -33.65
CA VAL A 210 3.45 10.52 -34.59
C VAL A 210 3.20 10.02 -36.02
N ASN A 211 3.07 10.96 -36.98
CA ASN A 211 2.96 10.61 -38.39
C ASN A 211 4.36 10.39 -38.99
N ILE A 212 4.62 9.18 -39.51
CA ILE A 212 5.94 8.81 -40.05
C ILE A 212 6.13 9.18 -41.51
N ALA A 213 5.07 9.47 -42.24
CA ALA A 213 5.16 9.94 -43.62
C ALA A 213 5.35 11.47 -43.73
N LYS A 214 5.16 12.20 -42.61
CA LYS A 214 5.47 13.61 -42.54
C LYS A 214 6.98 13.81 -42.46
N ASP A 215 7.54 14.42 -43.45
CA ASP A 215 8.97 14.76 -43.60
C ASP A 215 9.92 13.54 -43.80
N ASN A 216 9.36 12.33 -44.08
CA ASN A 216 10.13 11.12 -44.35
C ASN A 216 9.51 10.30 -45.46
N ASP A 217 10.33 9.43 -46.09
CA ASP A 217 9.88 8.28 -46.86
C ASP A 217 9.94 7.05 -45.95
N PRO A 218 8.78 6.48 -45.54
CA PRO A 218 8.76 5.35 -44.59
C PRO A 218 9.39 4.04 -45.13
N THR A 219 9.69 4.00 -46.44
CA THR A 219 10.39 2.84 -47.06
C THR A 219 11.90 2.91 -46.89
N GLN A 220 12.44 4.03 -46.45
CA GLN A 220 13.81 4.23 -46.11
C GLN A 220 13.96 4.29 -44.58
N TRP A 221 15.15 4.03 -44.08
CA TRP A 221 15.45 4.18 -42.66
C TRP A 221 15.24 5.62 -42.20
N PHE A 222 14.44 5.80 -41.16
CA PHE A 222 14.22 7.09 -40.52
C PHE A 222 14.23 6.92 -39.00
N GLU A 223 14.44 8.01 -38.32
CA GLU A 223 14.35 8.15 -36.89
C GLU A 223 13.28 9.17 -36.51
N LYS A 224 12.53 8.87 -35.45
CA LYS A 224 11.55 9.78 -34.85
C LYS A 224 11.66 9.77 -33.34
N THR A 225 11.59 10.96 -32.75
CA THR A 225 11.46 11.18 -31.32
C THR A 225 10.07 11.73 -31.03
N VAL A 226 9.40 11.12 -30.07
CA VAL A 226 8.08 11.52 -29.60
C VAL A 226 8.18 11.93 -28.15
N SER A 227 7.79 13.16 -27.83
CA SER A 227 7.73 13.65 -26.45
C SER A 227 6.40 13.27 -25.81
N ALA A 228 6.45 12.81 -24.58
CA ALA A 228 5.29 12.62 -23.71
C ALA A 228 4.92 13.90 -22.94
N GLU A 229 5.70 14.97 -23.12
CA GLU A 229 5.43 16.26 -22.48
C GLU A 229 4.04 16.79 -22.83
N GLY A 230 3.29 17.21 -21.82
CA GLY A 230 1.89 17.66 -21.97
C GLY A 230 0.86 16.53 -21.99
N ASN A 231 1.25 15.27 -21.93
CA ASN A 231 0.32 14.16 -21.69
C ASN A 231 0.17 13.91 -20.19
N GLU A 232 -0.92 14.38 -19.60
CA GLU A 232 -1.20 14.26 -18.16
C GLU A 232 -1.26 12.81 -17.64
N GLN A 233 -1.37 11.83 -18.54
CA GLN A 233 -1.37 10.40 -18.16
C GLN A 233 0.03 9.80 -18.16
N TRP A 234 1.05 10.48 -18.69
CA TRP A 234 2.44 10.06 -18.60
C TRP A 234 3.00 10.45 -17.23
N LYS A 235 2.78 9.62 -16.24
CA LYS A 235 3.11 9.88 -14.83
C LYS A 235 3.49 8.59 -14.11
N ASP A 236 3.99 8.72 -12.89
CA ASP A 236 4.40 7.61 -12.04
C ASP A 236 5.50 6.75 -12.73
N ILE A 237 5.40 5.45 -12.68
CA ILE A 237 6.31 4.51 -13.33
C ILE A 237 5.67 3.98 -14.60
N ILE A 238 6.33 4.09 -15.73
CA ILE A 238 5.91 3.44 -16.97
C ILE A 238 6.26 1.97 -16.88
N THR A 239 5.24 1.12 -16.80
CA THR A 239 5.37 -0.34 -16.60
C THR A 239 5.31 -1.15 -17.89
N GLY A 240 4.87 -0.53 -18.97
CA GLY A 240 4.84 -1.15 -20.29
C GLY A 240 4.39 -0.21 -21.38
N ILE A 241 4.71 -0.56 -22.62
CA ILE A 241 4.22 0.13 -23.81
C ILE A 241 3.62 -0.88 -24.79
N ARG A 242 2.72 -0.38 -25.63
CA ARG A 242 2.31 -1.04 -26.87
C ARG A 242 2.60 -0.10 -28.03
N PHE A 243 3.42 -0.57 -28.95
CA PHE A 243 3.81 0.14 -30.14
C PHE A 243 3.01 -0.40 -31.33
N ASP A 244 2.19 0.43 -31.93
CA ASP A 244 1.37 0.10 -33.11
C ASP A 244 2.01 0.84 -34.31
N PRO A 245 2.76 0.13 -35.19
CA PRO A 245 3.57 0.77 -36.23
C PRO A 245 2.78 1.60 -37.24
N THR A 246 1.73 1.06 -37.79
CA THR A 246 0.70 1.75 -38.62
C THR A 246 -0.47 0.78 -38.88
N ASP A 247 -1.59 1.28 -39.40
CA ASP A 247 -2.74 0.46 -39.76
C ASP A 247 -2.62 -0.20 -41.15
N ASN A 248 -1.40 -0.46 -41.63
CA ASN A 248 -1.14 -0.95 -42.97
C ASN A 248 -0.63 -2.41 -42.96
N ASN A 249 -0.95 -3.14 -44.03
CA ASN A 249 -0.32 -4.42 -44.31
C ASN A 249 1.13 -4.23 -44.72
N GLY A 250 2.05 -4.93 -44.12
CA GLY A 250 3.48 -4.82 -44.46
C GLY A 250 4.40 -5.47 -43.47
N ILE A 251 5.68 -5.32 -43.77
CA ILE A 251 6.77 -5.72 -42.89
C ILE A 251 7.43 -4.46 -42.37
N TYR A 252 7.62 -4.39 -41.07
CA TYR A 252 8.24 -3.29 -40.35
C TYR A 252 9.56 -3.76 -39.77
N TYR A 253 10.60 -2.95 -39.96
CA TYR A 253 11.94 -3.22 -39.44
C TYR A 253 12.29 -2.16 -38.41
N PHE A 254 12.63 -2.60 -37.21
CA PHE A 254 13.09 -1.74 -36.13
C PHE A 254 14.56 -2.02 -35.85
N ASP A 255 15.35 -0.97 -35.86
CA ASP A 255 16.75 -1.00 -35.51
C ASP A 255 16.90 -0.80 -33.99
N TYR A 256 16.15 0.16 -33.42
CA TYR A 256 16.07 0.38 -31.99
C TYR A 256 14.83 1.13 -31.55
N ILE A 257 14.54 0.99 -30.25
CA ILE A 257 13.60 1.82 -29.48
C ILE A 257 14.32 2.31 -28.23
N VAL A 258 14.29 3.62 -27.97
CA VAL A 258 15.00 4.27 -26.87
C VAL A 258 14.04 5.10 -26.04
N PHE A 259 14.07 4.92 -24.73
CA PHE A 259 13.44 5.82 -23.77
C PHE A 259 14.51 6.72 -23.20
N SER A 260 14.27 8.00 -23.18
CA SER A 260 15.20 9.00 -22.67
C SER A 260 14.46 10.23 -22.13
N ARG A 261 15.21 11.16 -21.61
CA ARG A 261 14.71 12.47 -21.16
C ARG A 261 14.97 13.53 -22.23
N ASN A 262 14.02 14.44 -22.45
CA ASN A 262 14.24 15.59 -23.31
C ASN A 262 15.23 16.54 -22.65
N GLU A 263 16.42 16.73 -23.25
CA GLU A 263 17.48 17.57 -22.71
C GLU A 263 17.11 19.07 -22.68
N GLU A 264 16.25 19.52 -23.59
CA GLU A 264 15.90 20.96 -23.69
C GLU A 264 15.08 21.45 -22.49
N ASN A 265 14.43 20.55 -21.74
CA ASN A 265 13.56 20.84 -20.59
C ASN A 265 14.11 20.42 -19.23
N VAL A 266 15.36 19.97 -19.14
CA VAL A 266 15.99 19.66 -17.85
C VAL A 266 16.37 20.96 -17.14
N THR A 267 15.39 21.61 -16.54
CA THR A 267 15.67 22.68 -15.58
C THR A 267 16.19 22.02 -14.31
N GLU A 268 17.50 22.07 -14.16
CA GLU A 268 18.16 21.58 -12.96
C GLU A 268 17.61 22.29 -11.74
N LYS A 269 17.11 21.52 -10.80
CA LYS A 269 16.53 22.01 -9.57
C LYS A 269 17.60 22.02 -8.47
N TRP A 270 17.50 22.96 -7.57
CA TRP A 270 18.49 23.17 -6.48
C TRP A 270 18.72 21.92 -5.62
N TYR A 271 17.75 21.02 -5.58
CA TYR A 271 17.75 19.83 -4.75
C TYR A 271 18.26 18.56 -5.46
N ASP A 272 18.41 18.57 -6.77
CA ASP A 272 18.77 17.34 -7.54
C ASP A 272 20.00 16.66 -6.97
N MET A 273 21.05 17.41 -6.65
CA MET A 273 22.28 16.87 -6.08
C MET A 273 22.08 16.15 -4.72
N TYR A 274 21.10 16.57 -3.94
CA TYR A 274 20.79 15.97 -2.64
C TYR A 274 19.97 14.69 -2.80
N VAL A 275 19.05 14.68 -3.74
CA VAL A 275 18.25 13.49 -4.09
C VAL A 275 19.16 12.40 -4.67
N ASP A 276 20.00 12.75 -5.63
CA ASP A 276 20.97 11.83 -6.23
C ASP A 276 21.94 11.26 -5.16
N TYR A 277 22.42 12.11 -4.25
CA TYR A 277 23.24 11.67 -3.12
C TYR A 277 22.48 10.73 -2.17
N ALA A 278 21.25 11.04 -1.84
CA ALA A 278 20.42 10.24 -0.96
C ALA A 278 20.13 8.85 -1.55
N LEU A 279 19.83 8.77 -2.85
CA LEU A 279 19.66 7.51 -3.58
C LEU A 279 20.95 6.69 -3.60
N ALA A 280 22.08 7.32 -3.93
CA ALA A 280 23.37 6.65 -4.04
C ALA A 280 23.88 6.08 -2.70
N ASN A 281 23.42 6.64 -1.57
CA ASN A 281 23.84 6.23 -0.24
C ASN A 281 22.73 5.49 0.54
N GLY A 282 21.63 5.11 -0.09
CA GLY A 282 20.56 4.33 0.53
C GLY A 282 19.73 5.07 1.57
N ILE A 283 19.84 6.41 1.66
CA ILE A 283 19.01 7.23 2.56
C ILE A 283 17.56 7.20 2.13
N ILE A 284 17.32 7.15 0.83
CA ILE A 284 16.04 6.85 0.22
C ILE A 284 16.18 5.68 -0.74
N GLN A 285 15.11 4.91 -0.87
CA GLN A 285 15.04 3.83 -1.85
C GLN A 285 14.51 4.35 -3.19
N LYS A 286 14.84 3.66 -4.28
CA LYS A 286 14.26 3.93 -5.59
C LYS A 286 12.73 3.87 -5.49
N ASN A 287 12.04 4.87 -6.02
CA ASN A 287 10.59 4.98 -6.01
C ASN A 287 9.94 5.15 -4.61
N GLN A 288 10.70 5.45 -3.58
CA GLN A 288 10.15 5.78 -2.25
C GLN A 288 9.40 7.12 -2.27
N PHE A 289 9.91 8.10 -3.01
CA PHE A 289 9.26 9.39 -3.26
C PHE A 289 9.33 9.71 -4.75
N PHE A 290 8.22 10.10 -5.34
CA PHE A 290 8.16 10.55 -6.72
C PHE A 290 8.40 12.07 -6.80
N SER A 291 8.89 12.55 -7.93
CA SER A 291 9.22 13.97 -8.11
C SER A 291 8.00 14.90 -7.93
N GLU A 292 6.80 14.40 -8.18
CA GLU A 292 5.53 15.10 -7.96
C GLU A 292 5.24 15.34 -6.47
N GLU A 293 5.77 14.45 -5.61
CA GLU A 293 5.59 14.53 -4.16
C GLU A 293 6.59 15.46 -3.48
N TYR A 294 7.66 15.86 -4.16
CA TYR A 294 8.76 16.62 -3.55
C TYR A 294 8.34 17.94 -2.91
N THR A 295 7.24 18.53 -3.37
CA THR A 295 6.72 19.80 -2.86
C THR A 295 5.64 19.66 -1.80
N ARG A 296 5.12 18.43 -1.55
CA ARG A 296 4.19 18.19 -0.45
C ARG A 296 4.91 18.29 0.89
N ASN A 297 4.16 18.53 1.94
CA ASN A 297 4.69 18.44 3.29
C ASN A 297 5.14 17.01 3.60
N ILE A 298 6.22 16.88 4.33
CA ILE A 298 6.70 15.60 4.85
C ILE A 298 6.07 15.34 6.21
N THR A 299 5.69 14.08 6.46
CA THR A 299 5.17 13.69 7.78
C THR A 299 6.30 13.54 8.80
N ARG A 300 5.94 13.53 10.08
CA ARG A 300 6.91 13.31 11.17
C ARG A 300 7.58 11.93 11.04
N ALA A 301 6.81 10.90 10.70
CA ALA A 301 7.33 9.55 10.47
C ALA A 301 8.34 9.52 9.32
N GLU A 302 7.98 10.03 8.14
CA GLU A 302 8.89 10.08 7.00
C GLU A 302 10.18 10.87 7.29
N MET A 303 10.09 11.98 8.02
CA MET A 303 11.28 12.74 8.41
C MET A 303 12.19 11.95 9.35
N CYS A 304 11.60 11.21 10.30
CA CYS A 304 12.36 10.34 11.21
C CYS A 304 13.02 9.19 10.44
N ASP A 305 12.30 8.56 9.51
CA ASP A 305 12.84 7.51 8.64
C ASP A 305 14.08 7.98 7.86
N LEU A 306 14.01 9.17 7.27
CA LEU A 306 15.15 9.78 6.57
C LEU A 306 16.36 10.03 7.47
N LEU A 307 16.13 10.52 8.69
CA LEU A 307 17.22 10.82 9.62
C LEU A 307 17.90 9.57 10.18
N ILE A 308 17.13 8.49 10.37
CA ILE A 308 17.69 7.20 10.78
C ILE A 308 18.49 6.59 9.65
N ALA A 309 17.96 6.57 8.44
CA ALA A 309 18.68 6.08 7.27
C ALA A 309 19.99 6.84 6.98
N ALA A 310 20.13 8.05 7.52
CA ALA A 310 21.33 8.87 7.36
C ALA A 310 22.48 8.49 8.29
N LEU A 311 22.28 7.68 9.34
CA LEU A 311 23.29 7.34 10.35
C LEU A 311 23.23 5.86 10.71
N PRO A 312 24.34 5.24 11.12
CA PRO A 312 24.31 3.84 11.55
C PRO A 312 23.48 3.67 12.82
N GLU A 313 22.83 2.51 12.94
CA GLU A 313 21.93 2.19 14.07
C GLU A 313 22.62 2.36 15.44
N GLU A 314 23.89 1.98 15.54
CA GLU A 314 24.69 2.09 16.77
C GLU A 314 24.84 3.54 17.25
N TYR A 315 24.54 4.52 16.42
CA TYR A 315 24.54 5.91 16.79
C TYR A 315 23.37 6.29 17.70
N PHE A 316 22.29 5.50 17.68
CA PHE A 316 21.06 5.70 18.44
C PHE A 316 21.02 4.90 19.74
N ASN A 317 22.15 4.77 20.44
CA ASN A 317 22.22 4.07 21.72
C ASN A 317 21.12 4.51 22.69
N PRO A 318 20.41 3.59 23.36
CA PRO A 318 19.33 3.89 24.30
C PRO A 318 19.86 4.60 25.56
N ILE A 319 19.16 5.65 25.96
CA ILE A 319 19.39 6.37 27.22
C ILE A 319 18.15 6.42 28.11
N ASN A 320 17.00 5.99 27.56
CA ASN A 320 15.71 5.94 28.22
C ASN A 320 15.17 4.50 28.19
N ASP A 321 14.47 4.13 29.25
CA ASP A 321 13.69 2.90 29.30
C ASP A 321 12.26 3.21 28.85
N VAL A 322 11.97 3.03 27.54
CA VAL A 322 10.67 3.26 26.94
C VAL A 322 10.15 1.91 26.44
N LYS A 323 8.95 1.53 26.84
CA LYS A 323 8.35 0.25 26.48
C LYS A 323 7.53 0.30 25.20
N GLY A 324 6.94 1.45 24.88
CA GLY A 324 6.10 1.65 23.73
C GLY A 324 5.79 3.12 23.48
N ILE A 325 4.99 3.38 22.46
CA ILE A 325 4.56 4.71 22.04
C ILE A 325 3.03 4.70 22.03
N PRO A 326 2.33 5.62 22.72
CA PRO A 326 0.89 5.50 22.99
C PRO A 326 -0.03 5.50 21.75
N ASP A 327 0.40 6.17 20.69
CA ASP A 327 -0.36 6.29 19.44
C ASP A 327 0.26 5.51 18.26
N VAL A 328 1.22 4.63 18.55
CA VAL A 328 1.87 3.77 17.54
C VAL A 328 1.60 2.31 17.87
N SER A 329 1.07 1.57 16.90
CA SER A 329 0.97 0.11 16.98
C SER A 329 2.34 -0.53 16.76
N ARG A 330 2.63 -1.62 17.48
CA ARG A 330 3.85 -2.41 17.24
C ARG A 330 3.96 -2.93 15.81
N ASP A 331 2.82 -3.14 15.13
CA ASP A 331 2.78 -3.60 13.74
C ASP A 331 2.79 -2.48 12.71
N MET A 332 2.77 -1.23 13.15
CA MET A 332 2.93 -0.10 12.24
C MET A 332 4.29 -0.20 11.54
N LYS A 333 4.31 0.09 10.24
CA LYS A 333 5.55 0.13 9.48
C LYS A 333 6.57 1.03 10.20
N ASN A 334 7.78 0.53 10.42
CA ASN A 334 8.88 1.21 11.10
C ASN A 334 8.63 1.54 12.60
N ALA A 335 7.64 0.93 13.27
CA ALA A 335 7.38 1.16 14.70
C ALA A 335 8.61 0.96 15.58
N ASP A 336 9.39 -0.09 15.32
CA ASP A 336 10.63 -0.40 16.06
C ASP A 336 11.67 0.74 15.93
N VAL A 337 11.72 1.36 14.75
CA VAL A 337 12.58 2.51 14.45
C VAL A 337 12.16 3.75 15.25
N TYR A 338 10.87 4.01 15.36
CA TYR A 338 10.36 5.12 16.18
C TYR A 338 10.62 4.89 17.66
N LEU A 339 10.43 3.66 18.13
CA LEU A 339 10.77 3.30 19.52
C LEU A 339 12.27 3.49 19.81
N MET A 340 13.14 3.15 18.87
CA MET A 340 14.58 3.40 18.97
C MET A 340 14.88 4.89 19.19
N LEU A 341 14.20 5.80 18.47
CA LEU A 341 14.36 7.24 18.65
C LEU A 341 13.91 7.75 20.03
N TYR A 342 12.82 7.18 20.57
CA TYR A 342 12.38 7.48 21.95
C TYR A 342 13.39 6.97 22.97
N LYS A 343 13.84 5.72 22.84
CA LYS A 343 14.88 5.14 23.69
C LYS A 343 16.18 5.95 23.65
N ALA A 344 16.54 6.44 22.47
CA ALA A 344 17.71 7.29 22.29
C ALA A 344 17.52 8.73 22.80
N GLY A 345 16.30 9.15 23.17
CA GLY A 345 16.01 10.52 23.62
C GLY A 345 16.07 11.56 22.52
N VAL A 346 15.92 11.14 21.27
CA VAL A 346 15.88 12.00 20.07
C VAL A 346 14.47 12.56 19.87
N VAL A 347 13.46 11.71 19.94
CA VAL A 347 12.04 12.07 19.91
C VAL A 347 11.46 11.93 21.32
N LEU A 348 10.56 12.83 21.71
CA LEU A 348 9.98 12.88 23.04
C LEU A 348 8.46 12.69 23.06
N GLY A 349 7.83 12.77 21.88
CA GLY A 349 6.38 12.87 21.77
C GLY A 349 5.83 14.23 22.19
N ASP A 350 4.52 14.34 22.17
CA ASP A 350 3.77 15.47 22.72
C ASP A 350 3.67 15.35 24.27
N THR A 351 2.81 16.15 24.89
CA THR A 351 2.61 16.12 26.37
C THR A 351 2.04 14.80 26.88
N SER A 352 1.40 14.01 26.02
CA SER A 352 0.88 12.66 26.30
C SER A 352 1.85 11.56 25.87
N GLY A 353 2.96 11.91 25.25
CA GLY A 353 3.95 10.97 24.71
C GLY A 353 3.64 10.47 23.31
N ASN A 354 2.61 10.98 22.63
CA ASN A 354 2.23 10.58 21.30
C ASN A 354 3.27 11.00 20.26
N PHE A 355 3.53 10.13 19.29
CA PHE A 355 4.45 10.38 18.19
C PHE A 355 3.84 11.29 17.13
N ASN A 356 2.53 11.14 16.87
CA ASN A 356 1.82 11.84 15.80
C ASN A 356 2.46 11.58 14.44
N ALA A 357 2.59 10.31 14.09
CA ALA A 357 3.36 9.81 12.94
C ALA A 357 3.02 10.48 11.62
N PHE A 358 1.73 10.71 11.38
CA PHE A 358 1.21 11.22 10.11
C PHE A 358 1.04 12.74 10.05
N SER A 359 1.33 13.43 11.14
CA SER A 359 1.27 14.89 11.19
C SER A 359 2.40 15.52 10.38
N ASP A 360 2.11 16.60 9.68
CA ASP A 360 3.13 17.44 9.06
C ASP A 360 4.12 17.94 10.13
N ILE A 361 5.40 17.92 9.80
CA ILE A 361 6.42 18.36 10.75
C ILE A 361 6.89 19.78 10.46
N LYS A 362 7.00 20.60 11.52
CA LYS A 362 7.45 21.98 11.42
C LYS A 362 8.98 22.07 11.38
N ARG A 363 9.49 23.12 10.74
CA ARG A 363 10.93 23.38 10.66
C ARG A 363 11.60 23.53 12.03
N SER A 364 10.92 24.12 13.02
CA SER A 364 11.39 24.21 14.40
C SER A 364 11.49 22.84 15.08
N GLU A 365 10.57 21.93 14.80
CA GLU A 365 10.60 20.57 15.35
C GLU A 365 11.71 19.74 14.72
N VAL A 366 11.87 19.83 13.39
CA VAL A 366 12.99 19.18 12.70
C VAL A 366 14.32 19.69 13.20
N ALA A 367 14.48 21.01 13.45
CA ALA A 367 15.71 21.55 14.06
C ALA A 367 16.01 20.94 15.43
N ALA A 368 14.98 20.67 16.25
CA ALA A 368 15.15 20.02 17.55
C ALA A 368 15.55 18.54 17.41
N ILE A 369 14.91 17.80 16.50
CA ILE A 369 15.24 16.40 16.23
C ILE A 369 16.66 16.28 15.67
N ILE A 370 17.00 17.02 14.63
CA ILE A 370 18.35 17.02 14.04
C ILE A 370 19.43 17.37 15.05
N ASN A 371 19.19 18.34 15.93
CA ASN A 371 20.12 18.70 16.99
C ASN A 371 20.41 17.52 17.93
N ARG A 372 19.37 16.74 18.32
CA ARG A 372 19.52 15.55 19.16
C ARG A 372 20.08 14.35 18.39
N VAL A 373 19.80 14.28 17.11
CA VAL A 373 20.43 13.30 16.22
C VAL A 373 21.94 13.55 16.14
N ALA A 374 22.34 14.76 15.80
CA ALA A 374 23.75 15.10 15.58
C ALA A 374 24.59 15.14 16.87
N LEU A 375 24.00 15.59 17.99
CA LEU A 375 24.70 15.83 19.24
C LEU A 375 24.11 14.97 20.37
N PRO A 376 24.67 13.79 20.65
CA PRO A 376 24.16 12.87 21.68
C PRO A 376 24.04 13.51 23.07
N GLU A 377 24.86 14.51 23.39
CA GLU A 377 24.78 15.27 24.62
C GLU A 377 23.50 16.12 24.75
N ASN A 378 22.81 16.39 23.65
CA ASN A 378 21.56 17.16 23.63
C ASN A 378 20.33 16.24 23.70
N ARG A 379 20.51 14.92 23.70
CA ARG A 379 19.45 13.95 23.88
C ARG A 379 18.83 14.05 25.26
N VAL A 380 17.50 13.85 25.31
CA VAL A 380 16.74 14.10 26.53
C VAL A 380 16.50 12.80 27.29
N LYS A 381 16.82 12.83 28.59
CA LYS A 381 16.48 11.74 29.53
C LYS A 381 15.09 11.95 30.12
N GLY A 382 14.39 10.86 30.42
CA GLY A 382 13.12 10.91 31.13
C GLY A 382 11.94 11.20 30.22
N THR A 383 11.87 10.55 29.07
CA THR A 383 10.67 10.51 28.21
C THR A 383 9.50 9.82 28.93
N VAL A 384 8.28 10.07 28.47
CA VAL A 384 7.06 9.44 29.00
C VAL A 384 7.20 7.92 28.92
N ASN A 385 7.09 7.24 30.05
CA ASN A 385 7.07 5.80 30.10
C ASN A 385 5.65 5.33 29.79
N ALA A 386 5.37 5.09 28.52
CA ALA A 386 4.10 4.62 28.03
C ALA A 386 4.27 3.24 27.41
N ASP A 387 3.22 2.45 27.41
CA ASP A 387 3.14 1.22 26.62
C ASP A 387 2.70 1.56 25.19
N TRP A 388 2.88 0.62 24.29
CA TRP A 388 2.31 0.70 22.95
C TRP A 388 0.82 0.95 23.01
N ALA A 389 0.28 1.58 21.97
CA ALA A 389 -1.15 1.47 21.72
C ALA A 389 -1.51 -0.01 21.78
N ASP A 390 -2.41 -0.39 22.69
CA ASP A 390 -2.77 -1.79 22.91
C ASP A 390 -3.66 -2.27 21.75
N PHE A 391 -3.09 -3.07 20.89
CA PHE A 391 -3.75 -3.64 19.74
C PHE A 391 -3.85 -5.17 19.80
N GLY A 392 -3.76 -5.76 20.98
CA GLY A 392 -4.09 -7.14 21.26
C GLY A 392 -2.94 -8.09 21.46
N ASN A 393 -3.30 -9.37 21.52
CA ASN A 393 -2.41 -10.44 21.92
C ASN A 393 -1.42 -10.77 20.79
N GLU A 394 -0.17 -10.42 20.98
CA GLU A 394 0.94 -10.93 20.18
C GLU A 394 1.57 -12.12 20.90
N TYR A 395 2.09 -13.05 20.14
CA TYR A 395 2.98 -14.08 20.66
C TYR A 395 4.40 -13.76 20.23
N ASP A 396 5.22 -13.32 21.20
CA ASP A 396 6.57 -12.83 20.95
C ASP A 396 7.65 -13.82 21.40
N VAL A 397 8.63 -14.01 20.54
CA VAL A 397 9.94 -14.54 20.88
C VAL A 397 10.96 -13.44 20.64
N GLU A 398 11.25 -12.67 21.69
CA GLU A 398 12.25 -11.61 21.68
C GLU A 398 13.57 -12.10 22.29
N PHE A 399 14.67 -11.58 21.77
CA PHE A 399 16.03 -12.00 22.15
C PHE A 399 16.77 -10.95 22.97
N ASN A 400 16.10 -10.39 23.99
CA ASN A 400 16.60 -9.28 24.80
C ASN A 400 17.75 -9.67 25.75
N ASP A 401 17.86 -10.95 26.12
CA ASP A 401 18.87 -11.46 27.05
C ASP A 401 19.18 -12.96 26.80
N GLU A 402 20.19 -13.48 27.50
CA GLU A 402 20.60 -14.90 27.38
C GLU A 402 19.49 -15.89 27.81
N ALA A 403 18.53 -15.48 28.65
CA ALA A 403 17.42 -16.33 29.05
C ALA A 403 16.46 -16.61 27.89
N SER A 404 16.44 -15.76 26.89
CA SER A 404 15.62 -15.96 25.67
C SER A 404 16.06 -17.19 24.87
N LEU A 405 17.30 -17.64 24.99
CA LEU A 405 17.79 -18.86 24.34
C LEU A 405 17.09 -20.14 24.87
N GLU A 406 16.54 -20.10 26.09
CA GLU A 406 15.77 -21.22 26.63
C GLU A 406 14.41 -21.41 25.92
N LYS A 407 13.93 -20.40 25.22
CA LYS A 407 12.66 -20.43 24.48
C LYS A 407 12.78 -21.05 23.08
N VAL A 408 14.01 -21.24 22.59
CA VAL A 408 14.27 -21.68 21.22
C VAL A 408 15.13 -22.93 21.14
N ASN A 409 14.90 -23.71 20.09
CA ASN A 409 15.70 -24.88 19.74
C ASN A 409 16.50 -24.54 18.46
N LEU A 410 17.80 -24.32 18.63
CA LEU A 410 18.70 -23.94 17.56
C LEU A 410 19.38 -25.17 16.96
N ARG A 411 19.37 -25.30 15.62
CA ARG A 411 20.02 -26.42 14.91
C ARG A 411 20.74 -25.90 13.66
N ASP A 412 21.80 -26.64 13.31
CA ASP A 412 22.61 -26.35 12.13
C ASP A 412 23.18 -24.90 12.12
N VAL A 413 23.51 -24.41 13.33
CA VAL A 413 24.08 -23.08 13.58
C VAL A 413 25.28 -23.16 14.52
N GLU A 414 26.19 -22.20 14.40
CA GLU A 414 27.34 -21.99 15.26
C GLU A 414 27.45 -20.50 15.67
N ASP A 415 28.41 -20.17 16.53
CA ASP A 415 28.68 -18.81 17.02
C ASP A 415 27.43 -18.12 17.63
N ILE A 416 26.66 -18.88 18.42
CA ILE A 416 25.40 -18.43 19.02
C ILE A 416 25.67 -17.40 20.12
N ALA A 417 25.06 -16.23 20.02
CA ALA A 417 25.14 -15.18 21.02
C ALA A 417 23.88 -14.31 21.06
N ILE A 418 23.59 -13.73 22.22
CA ILE A 418 22.70 -12.57 22.31
C ILE A 418 23.56 -11.32 22.32
N LYS A 419 23.35 -10.44 21.34
CA LYS A 419 24.12 -9.22 21.20
C LYS A 419 23.18 -8.06 20.86
N ASP A 420 23.29 -6.98 21.63
CA ASP A 420 22.52 -5.75 21.44
C ASP A 420 21.00 -5.98 21.40
N GLY A 421 20.50 -6.98 22.13
CA GLY A 421 19.07 -7.32 22.18
C GLY A 421 18.61 -8.19 21.02
N ALA A 422 19.48 -8.87 20.30
CA ALA A 422 19.16 -9.75 19.19
C ALA A 422 19.93 -11.07 19.24
N LEU A 423 19.34 -12.13 18.67
CA LEU A 423 19.99 -13.44 18.49
C LEU A 423 20.91 -13.36 17.27
N VAL A 424 22.20 -13.60 17.51
CA VAL A 424 23.20 -13.73 16.44
C VAL A 424 23.56 -15.22 16.28
N ILE A 425 23.42 -15.73 15.06
CA ILE A 425 23.75 -17.10 14.68
C ILE A 425 24.47 -17.11 13.35
N LYS A 426 25.40 -18.06 13.20
CA LYS A 426 26.07 -18.32 11.93
C LYS A 426 25.62 -19.68 11.39
N ALA A 427 25.31 -19.76 10.10
CA ALA A 427 24.96 -21.02 9.45
C ALA A 427 26.14 -21.99 9.47
N THR A 428 25.91 -23.24 9.91
CA THR A 428 26.94 -24.29 9.91
C THR A 428 27.02 -24.94 8.54
N ASP A 429 28.27 -25.15 8.05
CA ASP A 429 28.55 -25.95 6.86
C ASP A 429 28.23 -27.43 7.13
N ARG A 430 27.20 -27.94 6.49
CA ARG A 430 26.77 -29.35 6.57
C ARG A 430 27.43 -30.15 5.45
N VAL A 431 28.74 -30.32 5.51
CA VAL A 431 29.55 -31.01 4.48
C VAL A 431 28.82 -32.24 3.89
N ASP A 432 28.75 -32.30 2.57
CA ASP A 432 28.09 -33.38 1.79
C ASP A 432 26.53 -33.46 1.98
N LYS A 433 25.88 -32.41 2.46
CA LYS A 433 24.39 -32.29 2.55
C LYS A 433 23.86 -31.34 1.50
N ILE A 434 22.57 -31.53 1.15
CA ILE A 434 21.78 -30.61 0.32
C ILE A 434 20.50 -30.25 1.09
N PRO A 435 20.24 -28.98 1.37
CA PRO A 435 21.13 -27.84 1.21
C PRO A 435 22.38 -27.92 2.11
N GLN A 436 23.47 -27.30 1.69
CA GLN A 436 24.72 -27.30 2.45
C GLN A 436 24.59 -26.48 3.75
N PHE A 437 23.87 -25.37 3.68
CA PHE A 437 23.54 -24.54 4.84
C PHE A 437 22.02 -24.64 5.10
N ASP A 438 21.62 -24.74 6.36
CA ASP A 438 20.23 -24.98 6.73
C ASP A 438 19.99 -24.56 8.20
N PRO A 439 20.22 -23.25 8.51
CA PRO A 439 20.07 -22.74 9.88
C PRO A 439 18.61 -22.81 10.34
N LYS A 440 18.38 -23.19 11.59
CA LYS A 440 17.02 -23.41 12.13
C LYS A 440 16.82 -22.78 13.50
N VAL A 441 15.71 -22.08 13.67
CA VAL A 441 15.23 -21.50 14.93
C VAL A 441 13.84 -22.06 15.23
N GLY A 442 13.76 -23.05 16.09
CA GLY A 442 12.51 -23.70 16.47
C GLY A 442 11.94 -23.17 17.78
N VAL A 443 10.63 -23.06 17.87
CA VAL A 443 9.88 -22.76 19.09
C VAL A 443 8.94 -23.93 19.36
N GLU A 444 9.07 -24.56 20.51
CA GLU A 444 8.35 -25.79 20.85
C GLU A 444 7.54 -25.57 22.12
N LYS A 445 6.54 -26.46 22.35
CA LYS A 445 5.73 -26.51 23.57
C LYS A 445 4.93 -25.22 23.82
N ILE A 446 4.43 -24.64 22.76
CA ILE A 446 3.45 -23.57 22.83
C ILE A 446 2.03 -24.15 22.73
N SER A 447 1.05 -23.33 23.05
CA SER A 447 -0.37 -23.67 22.91
C SER A 447 -1.13 -22.40 22.61
N ILE A 448 -1.24 -22.08 21.33
CA ILE A 448 -1.91 -20.88 20.84
C ILE A 448 -2.95 -21.23 19.79
N SER A 449 -4.02 -20.47 19.70
CA SER A 449 -5.06 -20.66 18.70
C SER A 449 -4.60 -20.12 17.34
N ALA A 450 -4.73 -20.91 16.28
CA ALA A 450 -4.47 -20.46 14.92
C ALA A 450 -5.43 -19.32 14.48
N ASP A 451 -6.62 -19.28 15.06
CA ASP A 451 -7.62 -18.27 14.75
C ASP A 451 -7.26 -16.88 15.32
N ASP A 452 -6.46 -16.87 16.41
CA ASP A 452 -6.03 -15.63 17.05
C ASP A 452 -4.82 -14.99 16.33
N TYR A 453 -4.05 -15.78 15.58
CA TYR A 453 -2.81 -15.35 14.96
C TYR A 453 -2.76 -15.76 13.50
N THR A 454 -2.80 -14.82 12.61
CA THR A 454 -2.80 -15.10 11.18
C THR A 454 -1.54 -14.62 10.44
N LYS A 455 -0.65 -13.91 11.11
CA LYS A 455 0.61 -13.43 10.55
C LYS A 455 1.83 -13.82 11.35
N LEU A 456 2.91 -14.14 10.63
CA LEU A 456 4.27 -14.16 11.16
C LEU A 456 4.97 -12.86 10.78
N ARG A 457 5.66 -12.26 11.74
CA ARG A 457 6.57 -11.14 11.51
C ARG A 457 7.94 -11.47 12.07
N VAL A 458 8.97 -11.35 11.25
CA VAL A 458 10.36 -11.58 11.65
C VAL A 458 11.19 -10.35 11.29
N ARG A 459 11.93 -9.81 12.26
CA ARG A 459 12.90 -8.75 12.04
C ARG A 459 14.30 -9.35 12.03
N ILE A 460 14.97 -9.28 10.89
CA ILE A 460 16.21 -10.01 10.63
C ILE A 460 17.21 -9.19 9.80
N LYS A 461 18.52 -9.31 10.13
CA LYS A 461 19.63 -8.96 9.23
C LYS A 461 20.26 -10.24 8.69
N ALA A 462 20.68 -10.23 7.45
CA ALA A 462 21.34 -11.34 6.79
C ALA A 462 22.66 -10.86 6.17
N ASP A 463 23.77 -11.22 6.80
CA ASP A 463 25.12 -10.92 6.34
C ASP A 463 25.69 -12.15 5.63
N TYR A 464 25.51 -12.22 4.31
CA TYR A 464 25.94 -13.36 3.51
C TYR A 464 27.46 -13.41 3.36
N ILE A 465 28.02 -14.62 3.38
CA ILE A 465 29.45 -14.88 3.23
C ILE A 465 29.71 -15.62 1.90
N GLY A 466 30.15 -14.89 0.88
CA GLY A 466 30.34 -15.42 -0.46
C GLY A 466 29.15 -15.22 -1.38
N GLU A 467 28.91 -16.19 -2.27
CA GLU A 467 27.75 -16.13 -3.17
C GLU A 467 26.44 -16.43 -2.43
N VAL A 468 25.37 -15.74 -2.77
CA VAL A 468 24.05 -15.98 -2.22
C VAL A 468 23.40 -17.12 -3.00
N GLU A 469 23.32 -18.31 -2.39
CA GLU A 469 22.70 -19.49 -3.02
C GLU A 469 21.18 -19.36 -3.06
N THR A 470 20.60 -18.85 -1.99
CA THR A 470 19.16 -18.59 -1.87
C THR A 470 18.90 -17.49 -0.85
N SER A 471 17.85 -16.69 -1.10
CA SER A 471 17.25 -15.74 -0.13
C SER A 471 15.94 -16.26 0.46
N LYS A 472 15.52 -17.50 0.13
CA LYS A 472 14.31 -18.10 0.66
C LYS A 472 14.49 -18.52 2.09
N CYS A 473 13.50 -18.13 2.91
CA CYS A 473 13.30 -18.60 4.26
C CYS A 473 12.27 -19.73 4.25
N ASP A 474 12.31 -20.60 5.25
CA ASP A 474 11.24 -21.58 5.47
C ASP A 474 10.57 -21.33 6.82
N PHE A 475 9.27 -21.48 6.85
CA PHE A 475 8.49 -21.48 8.08
C PHE A 475 7.65 -22.74 8.14
N TYR A 476 7.82 -23.50 9.21
CA TYR A 476 7.06 -24.72 9.50
C TYR A 476 6.28 -24.57 10.79
N PHE A 477 5.13 -25.22 10.89
CA PHE A 477 4.34 -25.24 12.12
C PHE A 477 3.80 -26.63 12.47
N LEU A 478 3.48 -26.83 13.75
CA LEU A 478 2.87 -28.01 14.30
C LEU A 478 1.50 -27.66 14.88
N THR A 479 0.54 -28.52 14.65
CA THR A 479 -0.79 -28.47 15.30
C THR A 479 -0.98 -29.66 16.22
N ASP A 480 -2.06 -29.68 17.01
CA ASP A 480 -2.38 -30.81 17.89
C ASP A 480 -2.36 -32.13 17.14
N GLY A 481 -1.63 -33.08 17.70
CA GLY A 481 -1.48 -34.42 17.16
C GLY A 481 -0.32 -34.61 16.18
N ASP A 482 0.38 -33.58 15.82
CA ASP A 482 1.57 -33.70 14.99
C ASP A 482 2.79 -34.12 15.80
N SER A 483 3.55 -35.08 15.28
CA SER A 483 4.81 -35.54 15.89
C SER A 483 6.05 -35.00 15.15
N GLU A 484 5.89 -34.44 13.94
CA GLU A 484 6.98 -33.95 13.11
C GLU A 484 6.51 -32.84 12.17
N LEU A 485 7.44 -31.99 11.78
CA LEU A 485 7.22 -30.94 10.78
C LEU A 485 7.10 -31.55 9.37
N THR A 486 6.17 -31.08 8.59
CA THR A 486 5.90 -31.57 7.22
C THR A 486 5.76 -30.43 6.23
N GLU A 487 6.04 -30.72 4.97
CA GLU A 487 5.90 -29.81 3.86
C GLU A 487 4.47 -29.28 3.65
N LYS A 488 3.47 -30.02 4.09
CA LYS A 488 2.07 -29.57 4.06
C LYS A 488 1.76 -28.44 5.02
N LYS A 489 2.59 -28.27 6.05
CA LYS A 489 2.47 -27.27 7.10
C LYS A 489 3.68 -26.34 7.05
N SER A 490 3.94 -25.76 5.87
CA SER A 490 5.05 -24.86 5.65
C SER A 490 4.70 -23.72 4.69
N LEU A 491 5.49 -22.67 4.76
CA LEU A 491 5.51 -21.52 3.85
C LEU A 491 6.97 -21.17 3.55
N HIS A 492 7.24 -20.73 2.32
CA HIS A 492 8.60 -20.50 1.81
C HIS A 492 8.76 -19.07 1.28
N PRO A 493 8.69 -18.04 2.15
CA PRO A 493 8.84 -16.66 1.74
C PRO A 493 10.28 -16.37 1.32
N ASP A 494 10.44 -15.50 0.33
CA ASP A 494 11.75 -15.04 -0.12
C ASP A 494 12.08 -13.70 0.55
N LEU A 495 13.17 -13.65 1.32
CA LEU A 495 13.58 -12.46 2.07
C LEU A 495 13.83 -11.26 1.14
N ALA A 496 14.33 -11.52 -0.08
CA ALA A 496 14.63 -10.45 -1.04
C ALA A 496 13.37 -9.83 -1.69
N THR A 497 12.26 -10.60 -1.76
CA THR A 497 11.05 -10.14 -2.47
C THR A 497 9.83 -9.98 -1.58
N ALA A 498 9.75 -10.72 -0.46
CA ALA A 498 8.63 -10.68 0.47
C ALA A 498 8.84 -9.76 1.68
N ALA A 499 10.11 -9.41 1.99
CA ALA A 499 10.42 -8.51 3.08
C ALA A 499 10.59 -7.07 2.59
N TYR A 500 10.31 -6.10 3.48
CA TYR A 500 10.73 -4.72 3.26
C TYR A 500 11.93 -4.39 4.15
N LEU A 501 12.76 -3.45 3.70
CA LEU A 501 13.91 -2.97 4.47
C LEU A 501 13.47 -1.75 5.31
N ASP A 502 13.64 -1.83 6.65
CA ASP A 502 13.40 -0.69 7.50
C ASP A 502 14.55 0.34 7.41
N PRO A 503 14.35 1.60 7.83
CA PRO A 503 15.39 2.63 7.78
C PRO A 503 16.68 2.32 8.55
N ALA A 504 16.64 1.40 9.53
CA ALA A 504 17.81 0.95 10.30
C ALA A 504 18.54 -0.23 9.63
N GLY A 505 18.09 -0.65 8.44
CA GLY A 505 18.71 -1.70 7.65
C GLY A 505 18.33 -3.13 8.05
N TRP A 506 17.17 -3.31 8.70
CA TRP A 506 16.62 -4.63 8.99
C TRP A 506 15.58 -5.03 7.96
N TYR A 507 15.60 -6.29 7.56
CA TYR A 507 14.50 -6.90 6.84
C TYR A 507 13.34 -7.20 7.78
N ILE A 508 12.16 -6.74 7.42
CA ILE A 508 10.91 -7.10 8.09
C ILE A 508 10.17 -8.05 7.17
N LEU A 509 10.22 -9.33 7.51
CA LEU A 509 9.50 -10.38 6.79
C LEU A 509 8.13 -10.57 7.40
N GLU A 510 7.08 -10.42 6.60
CA GLU A 510 5.71 -10.70 6.98
C GLU A 510 5.16 -11.85 6.14
N VAL A 511 4.56 -12.83 6.81
CA VAL A 511 3.95 -14.01 6.17
C VAL A 511 2.53 -14.17 6.68
N ASP A 512 1.56 -14.22 5.79
CA ASP A 512 0.15 -14.38 6.12
C ASP A 512 -0.26 -15.86 6.02
N PHE A 513 -0.88 -16.39 7.08
CA PHE A 513 -1.40 -17.77 7.16
C PHE A 513 -2.89 -17.87 6.85
N ALA A 514 -3.61 -16.76 6.69
CA ALA A 514 -5.07 -16.76 6.57
C ALA A 514 -5.59 -17.69 5.47
N THR A 515 -4.80 -17.88 4.41
CA THR A 515 -5.15 -18.78 3.31
C THR A 515 -4.58 -20.18 3.42
N HIS A 516 -3.76 -20.45 4.44
CA HIS A 516 -3.10 -21.74 4.58
C HIS A 516 -4.05 -22.78 5.18
N LYS A 517 -4.48 -23.76 4.40
CA LYS A 517 -5.52 -24.76 4.78
C LYS A 517 -5.24 -25.56 6.04
N GLU A 518 -3.96 -25.73 6.39
CA GLU A 518 -3.53 -26.48 7.57
C GLU A 518 -3.27 -25.58 8.78
N TRP A 519 -3.32 -24.23 8.63
CA TRP A 519 -3.22 -23.29 9.75
C TRP A 519 -4.58 -23.21 10.46
N LYS A 520 -4.82 -24.09 11.43
CA LYS A 520 -6.09 -24.22 12.15
C LYS A 520 -5.91 -24.95 13.48
N GLY A 521 -6.83 -24.72 14.39
CA GLY A 521 -6.83 -25.36 15.72
C GLY A 521 -5.72 -24.83 16.61
N THR A 522 -5.10 -25.67 17.41
CA THR A 522 -4.03 -25.28 18.35
C THR A 522 -2.67 -25.47 17.71
N ILE A 523 -1.88 -24.39 17.63
CA ILE A 523 -0.49 -24.42 17.22
C ILE A 523 0.37 -24.81 18.42
N THR A 524 1.13 -25.90 18.29
CA THR A 524 1.94 -26.47 19.36
C THR A 524 3.44 -26.21 19.23
N GLY A 525 3.85 -25.69 18.11
CA GLY A 525 5.23 -25.30 17.82
C GLY A 525 5.37 -24.73 16.41
N PHE A 526 6.45 -24.01 16.17
CA PHE A 526 6.84 -23.57 14.85
C PHE A 526 8.36 -23.52 14.71
N ARG A 527 8.84 -23.41 13.47
CA ARG A 527 10.26 -23.28 13.15
C ARG A 527 10.42 -22.28 12.03
N PHE A 528 11.26 -21.30 12.25
CA PHE A 528 11.74 -20.38 11.24
C PHE A 528 13.16 -20.76 10.81
N ASP A 529 13.36 -20.97 9.53
CA ASP A 529 14.66 -21.25 8.94
C ASP A 529 15.10 -20.02 8.15
N PRO A 530 16.13 -19.29 8.59
CA PRO A 530 16.77 -18.25 7.78
C PRO A 530 17.25 -18.80 6.44
N PRO A 531 17.60 -17.96 5.45
CA PRO A 531 18.03 -18.46 4.14
C PRO A 531 19.11 -19.53 4.21
N GLY A 532 18.96 -20.60 3.42
CA GLY A 532 19.89 -21.71 3.33
C GLY A 532 21.20 -21.34 2.64
N THR A 533 21.82 -20.24 3.03
CA THR A 533 23.05 -19.66 2.47
C THR A 533 24.07 -19.46 3.58
N ASN A 534 25.37 -19.54 3.23
CA ASN A 534 26.44 -19.23 4.18
C ASN A 534 26.33 -17.77 4.63
N GLY A 535 26.19 -17.54 5.93
CA GLY A 535 26.00 -16.20 6.45
C GLY A 535 25.86 -16.14 7.96
N VAL A 536 25.87 -14.91 8.47
CA VAL A 536 25.52 -14.56 9.85
C VAL A 536 24.13 -13.93 9.83
N TYR A 537 23.24 -14.47 10.64
CA TYR A 537 21.87 -14.01 10.77
C TYR A 537 21.69 -13.39 12.15
N THR A 538 21.21 -12.15 12.18
CA THR A 538 20.86 -11.44 13.41
C THR A 538 19.36 -11.30 13.45
N ILE A 539 18.68 -11.87 14.46
CA ILE A 539 17.23 -11.90 14.60
C ILE A 539 16.85 -11.13 15.85
N ASP A 540 16.11 -10.04 15.69
CA ASP A 540 15.60 -9.23 16.80
C ASP A 540 14.42 -9.92 17.48
N TYR A 541 13.42 -10.31 16.67
CA TYR A 541 12.26 -11.07 17.15
C TYR A 541 11.68 -11.99 16.07
N ILE A 542 10.94 -12.99 16.57
CA ILE A 542 9.98 -13.80 15.80
C ILE A 542 8.62 -13.64 16.48
N ARG A 543 7.65 -13.07 15.79
CA ARG A 543 6.36 -12.67 16.37
C ARG A 543 5.21 -13.23 15.56
N LEU A 544 4.21 -13.80 16.24
CA LEU A 544 2.92 -14.08 15.63
C LEU A 544 1.97 -12.95 16.00
N THR A 545 1.31 -12.40 15.00
CA THR A 545 0.42 -11.25 15.14
C THR A 545 -0.97 -11.57 14.61
N PRO A 546 -2.00 -10.89 15.07
CA PRO A 546 -3.32 -10.96 14.44
C PRO A 546 -3.29 -10.57 12.96
N ALA A 547 -4.31 -10.96 12.23
CA ALA A 547 -4.45 -10.65 10.80
C ALA A 547 -4.39 -9.16 10.51
N HIS A 548 -4.92 -8.36 11.42
CA HIS A 548 -4.95 -6.91 11.30
C HIS A 548 -4.46 -6.25 12.58
N PRO A 549 -3.47 -5.34 12.50
CA PRO A 549 -2.91 -4.67 13.68
C PRO A 549 -3.93 -3.85 14.47
N PHE A 550 -5.04 -3.47 13.86
CA PHE A 550 -6.10 -2.69 14.48
C PHE A 550 -7.30 -3.54 14.96
N GLN A 551 -7.22 -4.87 14.91
CA GLN A 551 -8.33 -5.77 15.23
C GLN A 551 -8.49 -6.16 16.70
N ASN A 552 -7.77 -5.65 17.60
CA ASN A 552 -7.19 -6.50 18.61
C ASN A 552 -7.73 -6.42 20.02
N ALA A 553 -8.61 -5.50 20.34
CA ALA A 553 -9.26 -5.56 21.62
C ALA A 553 -10.65 -6.16 21.48
N SER A 554 -10.87 -7.38 21.97
CA SER A 554 -12.21 -7.91 22.08
C SER A 554 -13.07 -6.97 22.95
N HIS A 555 -14.37 -7.00 22.75
CA HIS A 555 -15.31 -6.26 23.60
C HIS A 555 -15.02 -6.51 25.09
N ASP A 556 -14.87 -7.77 25.48
CA ASP A 556 -14.59 -8.16 26.86
C ASP A 556 -13.26 -7.64 27.38
N ALA A 557 -12.22 -7.60 26.53
CA ALA A 557 -10.93 -7.07 26.92
C ALA A 557 -11.00 -5.57 27.23
N LEU A 558 -11.74 -4.81 26.44
CA LEU A 558 -11.95 -3.37 26.67
C LEU A 558 -12.80 -3.13 27.95
N ILE A 559 -13.88 -3.86 28.13
CA ILE A 559 -14.70 -3.78 29.36
C ILE A 559 -13.85 -4.13 30.59
N ASN A 560 -13.05 -5.19 30.54
CA ASN A 560 -12.16 -5.57 31.62
C ASN A 560 -11.03 -4.54 31.87
N ALA A 561 -10.62 -3.79 30.86
CA ALA A 561 -9.70 -2.67 30.99
C ALA A 561 -10.33 -1.38 31.52
N GLY A 562 -11.63 -1.40 31.82
CA GLY A 562 -12.38 -0.27 32.43
C GLY A 562 -12.99 0.70 31.41
N TYR A 563 -13.14 0.30 30.15
CA TYR A 563 -13.90 1.09 29.19
C TYR A 563 -15.39 0.86 29.34
N THR A 564 -16.18 1.92 29.09
CA THR A 564 -17.62 1.83 28.86
C THR A 564 -17.88 1.77 27.37
N ALA A 565 -18.83 0.93 26.95
CA ALA A 565 -19.17 0.72 25.55
C ALA A 565 -20.55 1.27 25.21
N GLN A 566 -20.69 1.88 24.05
CA GLN A 566 -21.97 2.32 23.49
C GLN A 566 -22.02 1.99 21.99
N THR A 567 -23.13 1.39 21.55
CA THR A 567 -23.33 1.09 20.13
C THR A 567 -24.03 2.25 19.43
N LEU A 568 -23.71 2.47 18.14
CA LEU A 568 -24.35 3.49 17.30
C LEU A 568 -25.47 2.91 16.44
N LEU A 569 -25.29 1.69 15.95
CA LEU A 569 -26.29 1.02 15.12
C LEU A 569 -27.44 0.52 16.00
N ALA A 570 -28.65 0.79 15.57
CA ALA A 570 -29.85 0.25 16.20
C ALA A 570 -30.42 -0.87 15.33
N ASP A 571 -31.06 -1.85 15.96
CA ASP A 571 -31.59 -3.04 15.28
C ASP A 571 -30.53 -3.80 14.47
N PRO A 572 -29.43 -4.25 15.10
CA PRO A 572 -28.35 -4.98 14.43
C PRO A 572 -28.78 -6.37 13.92
N ASP A 573 -29.89 -6.88 14.46
CA ASP A 573 -30.51 -8.17 14.11
C ASP A 573 -31.56 -8.05 12.99
N TYR A 574 -31.81 -6.83 12.48
CA TYR A 574 -32.77 -6.53 11.42
C TYR A 574 -34.22 -6.96 11.73
N GLU A 575 -34.57 -7.12 13.01
CA GLU A 575 -35.88 -7.66 13.45
C GLU A 575 -37.05 -6.72 13.13
N ARG A 576 -36.78 -5.40 12.96
CA ARG A 576 -37.79 -4.39 12.62
C ARG A 576 -38.11 -4.32 11.13
N GLY A 577 -37.34 -5.06 10.31
CA GLY A 577 -37.49 -5.09 8.85
C GLY A 577 -36.87 -3.90 8.13
N PHE A 578 -37.37 -3.64 6.96
CA PHE A 578 -36.77 -2.67 6.07
C PHE A 578 -37.81 -1.72 5.45
N TYR A 579 -37.42 -0.46 5.27
CA TYR A 579 -37.99 0.35 4.21
C TYR A 579 -37.28 0.03 2.89
N VAL A 580 -38.00 0.07 1.78
CA VAL A 580 -37.42 -0.03 0.45
C VAL A 580 -37.61 1.29 -0.28
N THR A 581 -36.52 1.88 -0.78
CA THR A 581 -36.60 3.09 -1.57
C THR A 581 -36.93 2.80 -3.00
N HIS A 582 -37.64 3.69 -3.67
CA HIS A 582 -37.93 3.58 -5.08
C HIS A 582 -36.65 3.70 -5.91
N TYR A 583 -36.52 2.91 -6.95
CA TYR A 583 -35.43 3.00 -7.91
C TYR A 583 -35.45 4.33 -8.66
N GLN A 584 -34.26 4.98 -8.78
CA GLN A 584 -34.10 6.19 -9.58
C GLN A 584 -32.95 6.10 -10.57
N GLN A 585 -33.25 6.46 -11.81
CA GLN A 585 -32.31 6.31 -12.94
C GLN A 585 -31.28 7.44 -13.02
N ASN A 586 -31.54 8.65 -12.59
CA ASN A 586 -30.69 9.81 -12.92
C ASN A 586 -30.53 10.88 -11.85
N GLU A 587 -31.25 10.90 -10.78
CA GLU A 587 -31.13 11.94 -9.74
C GLU A 587 -31.66 11.48 -8.38
N LYS A 588 -31.06 12.07 -7.35
CA LYS A 588 -31.40 12.04 -5.92
C LYS A 588 -32.45 11.01 -5.48
N THR A 589 -31.98 10.02 -4.80
CA THR A 589 -32.85 9.06 -4.08
C THR A 589 -33.95 9.81 -3.32
N ASP A 590 -35.21 9.63 -3.72
CA ASP A 590 -36.34 10.23 -3.03
C ASP A 590 -36.66 9.41 -1.78
N TYR A 591 -36.00 9.75 -0.69
CA TYR A 591 -36.24 9.13 0.62
C TYR A 591 -37.65 9.41 1.18
N THR A 592 -38.44 10.23 0.54
CA THR A 592 -39.78 10.55 0.99
C THR A 592 -40.84 9.53 0.53
N ASN A 593 -40.56 8.74 -0.52
CA ASN A 593 -41.41 7.68 -1.04
C ASN A 593 -41.00 6.29 -0.57
N ARG A 594 -40.70 6.14 0.72
CA ARG A 594 -40.38 4.85 1.31
C ARG A 594 -41.61 3.99 1.43
N LYS A 595 -41.52 2.71 1.03
CA LYS A 595 -42.55 1.73 1.31
C LYS A 595 -42.09 0.80 2.43
N PHE A 596 -42.93 0.68 3.44
CA PHE A 596 -42.75 -0.27 4.52
C PHE A 596 -42.91 -1.70 4.01
N VAL A 597 -41.97 -2.56 4.34
CA VAL A 597 -42.04 -3.98 4.04
C VAL A 597 -42.28 -4.70 5.36
N ASP A 598 -43.55 -5.00 5.60
CA ASP A 598 -44.03 -5.69 6.80
C ASP A 598 -43.73 -7.20 6.67
N TYR A 599 -42.58 -7.61 7.14
CA TYR A 599 -42.29 -9.03 7.40
C TYR A 599 -41.64 -9.23 8.75
N CYS A 600 -41.75 -8.23 9.60
CA CYS A 600 -41.13 -8.25 10.90
C CYS A 600 -42.02 -8.83 11.97
N GLU A 601 -41.39 -9.31 12.98
CA GLU A 601 -42.01 -9.92 14.15
C GLU A 601 -42.22 -8.89 15.26
N THR A 602 -41.90 -7.62 15.00
CA THR A 602 -42.08 -6.50 15.95
C THR A 602 -43.02 -5.47 15.37
N ASP A 603 -43.79 -4.79 16.22
CA ASP A 603 -44.67 -3.66 15.87
C ASP A 603 -43.89 -2.33 15.72
N GLU A 604 -42.55 -2.36 15.77
CA GLU A 604 -41.72 -1.16 15.69
C GLU A 604 -41.40 -0.80 14.26
N GLU A 605 -41.24 0.49 13.96
CA GLU A 605 -40.87 0.96 12.63
C GLU A 605 -39.42 0.52 12.26
N PRO A 606 -39.17 0.13 10.98
CA PRO A 606 -37.86 -0.17 10.52
C PRO A 606 -36.88 0.99 10.66
N LEU A 607 -35.67 0.69 11.01
CA LEU A 607 -34.53 1.64 11.07
C LEU A 607 -33.62 1.52 9.87
N TRP A 608 -33.70 0.39 9.19
CA TRP A 608 -32.95 0.12 7.98
C TRP A 608 -33.78 0.35 6.73
N TRP A 609 -33.13 0.79 5.65
CA TRP A 609 -33.74 0.85 4.34
C TRP A 609 -32.83 0.30 3.25
N ILE A 610 -33.44 -0.33 2.26
CA ILE A 610 -32.79 -0.89 1.08
C ILE A 610 -32.86 0.12 -0.05
N THR A 611 -31.72 0.42 -0.65
CA THR A 611 -31.61 1.33 -1.79
C THR A 611 -30.99 0.61 -2.98
N PRO A 612 -31.80 0.22 -4.01
CA PRO A 612 -31.25 -0.16 -5.30
C PRO A 612 -30.96 1.09 -6.13
N ILE A 613 -29.74 1.19 -6.69
CA ILE A 613 -29.36 2.33 -7.54
C ILE A 613 -28.86 1.75 -8.89
N TRP A 614 -29.28 2.33 -9.99
CA TRP A 614 -28.91 1.92 -11.34
C TRP A 614 -29.31 0.49 -11.72
N ASN A 615 -30.23 -0.13 -10.98
CA ASN A 615 -30.69 -1.50 -11.19
C ASN A 615 -31.85 -1.61 -12.19
N ASN A 616 -32.46 -0.50 -12.57
CA ASN A 616 -33.59 -0.38 -13.51
C ASN A 616 -34.92 -0.99 -13.06
N TYR A 617 -35.01 -1.54 -11.85
CA TYR A 617 -36.21 -2.22 -11.35
C TYR A 617 -36.40 -2.00 -9.85
N ASP A 618 -37.65 -1.83 -9.43
CA ASP A 618 -38.03 -1.66 -8.04
C ASP A 618 -38.15 -3.00 -7.31
N LEU A 619 -37.49 -3.15 -6.20
CA LEU A 619 -37.57 -4.34 -5.36
C LEU A 619 -38.96 -4.56 -4.75
N TYR A 620 -39.59 -3.48 -4.25
CA TYR A 620 -40.81 -3.61 -3.48
C TYR A 620 -42.04 -3.87 -4.31
N ASP A 621 -42.06 -3.59 -5.61
CA ASP A 621 -43.19 -3.84 -6.50
C ASP A 621 -43.34 -5.31 -6.87
N HIS A 622 -42.28 -6.08 -6.69
CA HIS A 622 -42.15 -7.46 -7.13
C HIS A 622 -41.90 -8.46 -6.00
N ARG A 623 -42.26 -8.05 -4.78
CA ARG A 623 -42.17 -8.91 -3.59
C ARG A 623 -43.08 -10.14 -3.72
N ASP A 624 -42.53 -11.34 -3.66
CA ASP A 624 -43.34 -12.57 -3.56
C ASP A 624 -43.81 -12.78 -2.11
N THR A 625 -44.97 -12.26 -1.80
CA THR A 625 -45.59 -12.38 -0.48
C THR A 625 -46.30 -13.71 -0.25
N THR A 626 -46.38 -14.57 -1.26
CA THR A 626 -47.19 -15.79 -1.19
C THR A 626 -46.35 -17.02 -0.77
N THR A 627 -45.06 -17.05 -1.10
CA THR A 627 -44.21 -18.22 -0.87
C THR A 627 -43.16 -17.97 0.22
N ASP A 628 -42.68 -16.73 0.33
CA ASP A 628 -41.63 -16.36 1.30
C ASP A 628 -41.72 -14.89 1.68
N LYS A 629 -42.23 -14.63 2.88
CA LYS A 629 -42.41 -13.26 3.37
C LYS A 629 -41.08 -12.52 3.61
N TYR A 630 -39.96 -13.23 3.69
CA TYR A 630 -38.66 -12.67 4.00
C TYR A 630 -37.81 -12.36 2.75
N THR A 631 -38.27 -12.76 1.56
CA THR A 631 -37.54 -12.53 0.31
C THR A 631 -38.10 -11.35 -0.46
N MET A 632 -37.21 -10.41 -0.80
CA MET A 632 -37.49 -9.29 -1.72
C MET A 632 -36.64 -9.46 -2.97
N LYS A 633 -37.24 -9.34 -4.14
CA LYS A 633 -36.55 -9.40 -5.43
C LYS A 633 -37.26 -8.56 -6.46
N ASP A 634 -36.53 -8.08 -7.45
CA ASP A 634 -37.13 -7.46 -8.63
C ASP A 634 -37.59 -8.51 -9.66
N ASP A 635 -38.40 -8.11 -10.66
CA ASP A 635 -38.94 -8.98 -11.70
C ASP A 635 -37.91 -9.73 -12.52
N LYS A 636 -36.70 -9.21 -12.63
CA LYS A 636 -35.62 -9.80 -13.41
C LYS A 636 -34.66 -10.59 -12.53
N GLY A 637 -34.78 -10.50 -11.21
CA GLY A 637 -33.87 -11.11 -10.25
C GLY A 637 -32.46 -10.57 -10.37
N ILE A 638 -32.34 -9.26 -10.64
CA ILE A 638 -31.07 -8.52 -10.60
C ILE A 638 -30.68 -8.34 -9.15
N SER A 639 -31.59 -7.81 -8.36
CA SER A 639 -31.39 -7.60 -6.93
C SER A 639 -32.27 -8.56 -6.14
N THR A 640 -31.70 -9.18 -5.12
CA THR A 640 -32.43 -10.02 -4.16
C THR A 640 -31.91 -9.73 -2.77
N VAL A 641 -32.80 -9.56 -1.82
CA VAL A 641 -32.50 -9.42 -0.39
C VAL A 641 -33.35 -10.42 0.36
N ILE A 642 -32.73 -11.22 1.22
CA ILE A 642 -33.41 -12.23 2.04
C ILE A 642 -33.04 -11.98 3.50
N TYR A 643 -34.06 -11.81 4.34
CA TYR A 643 -33.87 -11.83 5.78
C TYR A 643 -34.00 -13.27 6.31
N ASN A 644 -33.06 -13.72 7.10
CA ASN A 644 -33.03 -15.05 7.69
C ASN A 644 -33.32 -14.96 9.19
N PRO A 645 -34.55 -15.21 9.64
CA PRO A 645 -34.94 -14.99 11.05
C PRO A 645 -34.25 -15.92 12.05
N GLU A 646 -33.84 -17.12 11.61
CA GLU A 646 -33.12 -18.07 12.48
C GLU A 646 -31.68 -17.63 12.79
N SER A 647 -30.98 -17.10 11.80
CA SER A 647 -29.57 -16.64 11.93
C SER A 647 -29.46 -15.15 12.17
N LYS A 648 -30.59 -14.41 12.13
CA LYS A 648 -30.66 -12.94 12.23
C LYS A 648 -29.70 -12.28 11.24
N SER A 649 -29.71 -12.75 10.00
CA SER A 649 -28.82 -12.33 8.95
C SER A 649 -29.55 -11.84 7.72
N VAL A 650 -28.87 -11.07 6.89
CA VAL A 650 -29.37 -10.58 5.61
C VAL A 650 -28.50 -11.10 4.48
N THR A 651 -29.10 -11.89 3.59
CA THR A 651 -28.47 -12.28 2.34
C THR A 651 -28.76 -11.23 1.27
N MET A 652 -27.74 -10.71 0.63
CA MET A 652 -27.83 -9.77 -0.49
C MET A 652 -27.21 -10.38 -1.74
N ARG A 653 -27.97 -10.36 -2.85
CA ARG A 653 -27.48 -10.78 -4.17
C ARG A 653 -27.66 -9.66 -5.18
N LEU A 654 -26.62 -9.41 -5.95
CA LEU A 654 -26.67 -8.53 -7.11
C LEU A 654 -26.15 -9.25 -8.35
N ASP A 655 -27.04 -9.54 -9.30
CA ASP A 655 -26.73 -10.15 -10.58
C ASP A 655 -26.69 -9.08 -11.67
N ALA A 656 -25.55 -8.40 -11.77
CA ALA A 656 -25.35 -7.33 -12.74
C ALA A 656 -25.36 -7.84 -14.19
N THR A 657 -25.18 -9.14 -14.43
CA THR A 657 -25.22 -9.73 -15.78
C THR A 657 -26.56 -9.49 -16.47
N LYS A 658 -27.65 -9.43 -15.70
CA LYS A 658 -29.01 -9.25 -16.20
C LYS A 658 -29.35 -7.80 -16.56
N ILE A 659 -28.61 -6.82 -16.05
CA ILE A 659 -28.82 -5.40 -16.38
C ILE A 659 -28.56 -5.16 -17.86
N TYR A 660 -27.63 -5.90 -18.41
CA TYR A 660 -27.21 -5.78 -19.81
C TYR A 660 -27.90 -6.77 -20.75
N ASN A 661 -29.07 -7.29 -20.35
CA ASN A 661 -29.87 -8.29 -21.16
C ASN A 661 -29.09 -9.57 -21.52
N GLY A 662 -28.16 -9.98 -20.69
CA GLY A 662 -27.30 -11.15 -20.91
C GLY A 662 -26.18 -10.93 -21.92
N GLU A 663 -26.07 -9.76 -22.52
CA GLU A 663 -24.96 -9.44 -23.41
C GLU A 663 -23.73 -9.09 -22.56
N PRO A 664 -22.59 -9.70 -22.86
CA PRO A 664 -21.36 -9.38 -22.14
C PRO A 664 -20.96 -7.93 -22.41
N HIS A 665 -20.84 -7.11 -21.40
CA HIS A 665 -20.31 -5.75 -21.48
C HIS A 665 -18.78 -5.81 -21.67
N ILE A 666 -18.36 -6.17 -22.88
CA ILE A 666 -16.96 -6.53 -23.17
C ILE A 666 -16.07 -5.30 -23.34
N ASP A 667 -16.59 -4.18 -23.79
CA ASP A 667 -15.77 -3.08 -24.32
C ASP A 667 -16.05 -1.70 -23.75
N LYS A 668 -16.91 -1.56 -22.76
CA LYS A 668 -17.14 -0.26 -22.16
C LYS A 668 -16.50 -0.18 -20.78
N VAL A 669 -15.36 0.42 -20.73
CA VAL A 669 -14.61 0.83 -19.54
C VAL A 669 -15.44 1.73 -18.62
N SER A 670 -16.50 2.31 -19.14
CA SER A 670 -17.57 2.92 -18.39
C SER A 670 -18.86 2.18 -18.73
N CYS A 671 -19.62 1.80 -17.75
CA CYS A 671 -21.02 1.40 -17.90
C CYS A 671 -21.88 2.58 -18.39
N ASP A 672 -21.38 3.45 -19.26
CA ASP A 672 -22.00 4.72 -19.67
C ASP A 672 -22.64 5.50 -18.50
N GLY A 673 -21.99 5.46 -17.31
CA GLY A 673 -22.53 6.02 -16.08
C GLY A 673 -23.36 5.05 -15.22
N TRP A 674 -23.53 3.81 -15.65
CA TRP A 674 -24.32 2.81 -14.94
C TRP A 674 -23.44 1.99 -14.00
N TRP A 675 -23.63 2.17 -12.72
CA TRP A 675 -22.90 1.48 -11.68
C TRP A 675 -23.92 0.91 -10.69
N PRO A 676 -24.44 -0.28 -10.90
CA PRO A 676 -25.49 -0.83 -10.05
C PRO A 676 -25.04 -1.03 -8.63
N HIS A 677 -25.89 -0.55 -7.68
CA HIS A 677 -25.70 -0.68 -6.26
C HIS A 677 -26.88 -1.40 -5.63
N LEU A 678 -26.62 -2.10 -4.57
CA LEU A 678 -27.64 -2.62 -3.67
C LEU A 678 -27.14 -2.38 -2.24
N LEU A 679 -27.75 -1.42 -1.58
CA LEU A 679 -27.27 -0.88 -0.30
C LEU A 679 -28.31 -1.05 0.81
N LEU A 680 -27.87 -1.45 1.99
CA LEU A 680 -28.57 -1.30 3.26
C LEU A 680 -28.06 -0.03 3.92
N ASN A 681 -28.98 0.82 4.38
CA ASN A 681 -28.64 2.11 4.99
C ASN A 681 -29.30 2.25 6.34
N GLN A 682 -28.62 2.93 7.26
CA GLN A 682 -29.17 3.41 8.53
C GLN A 682 -28.68 4.82 8.81
N GLN A 683 -29.57 5.67 9.32
CA GLN A 683 -29.22 7.01 9.78
C GLN A 683 -29.23 7.01 11.32
N PHE A 684 -28.14 7.47 11.93
CA PHE A 684 -27.96 7.51 13.38
C PHE A 684 -28.49 8.81 13.98
N THR A 685 -28.21 9.93 13.31
CA THR A 685 -28.63 11.25 13.73
C THR A 685 -28.84 12.16 12.51
N ASP A 686 -29.73 13.15 12.64
CA ASP A 686 -29.84 14.20 11.63
C ASP A 686 -28.60 15.12 11.77
N PRO A 687 -27.88 15.44 10.68
CA PRO A 687 -26.76 16.37 10.72
C PRO A 687 -27.10 17.77 11.29
N LYS A 688 -28.41 18.12 11.37
CA LYS A 688 -28.90 19.38 11.96
C LYS A 688 -29.09 19.30 13.46
N ASP A 689 -29.30 18.10 13.99
CA ASP A 689 -29.58 17.80 15.39
C ASP A 689 -28.42 17.06 16.05
N TYR A 690 -27.21 17.41 15.67
CA TYR A 690 -25.98 16.79 16.18
C TYR A 690 -25.90 16.85 17.71
N ASP A 691 -25.73 15.70 18.32
CA ASP A 691 -25.55 15.51 19.76
C ASP A 691 -24.07 15.16 20.05
N ARG A 692 -23.36 16.10 20.68
CA ARG A 692 -21.93 15.91 20.99
C ARG A 692 -21.68 14.78 21.98
N GLU A 693 -22.61 14.49 22.86
CA GLU A 693 -22.49 13.40 23.84
C GLU A 693 -22.54 12.01 23.17
N LYS A 694 -23.06 11.95 21.94
CA LYS A 694 -23.09 10.73 21.11
C LYS A 694 -22.07 10.73 19.99
N ASN A 695 -21.10 11.63 20.04
CA ASN A 695 -20.06 11.71 19.04
C ASN A 695 -19.04 10.56 19.21
N ALA A 696 -19.16 9.54 18.39
CA ALA A 696 -18.25 8.42 18.41
C ALA A 696 -16.89 8.72 17.76
N ALA A 697 -16.76 9.78 16.97
CA ALA A 697 -15.50 10.07 16.29
C ALA A 697 -14.39 10.51 17.26
N ASN A 698 -14.75 11.13 18.39
CA ASN A 698 -13.79 11.54 19.42
C ASN A 698 -13.67 10.56 20.60
N ALA A 699 -14.32 9.42 20.52
CA ALA A 699 -14.18 8.37 21.54
C ALA A 699 -12.72 7.86 21.63
N ASP A 700 -12.36 7.30 22.77
CA ASP A 700 -11.04 6.72 23.00
C ASP A 700 -10.75 5.58 22.03
N ARG A 701 -11.80 4.77 21.74
CA ARG A 701 -11.77 3.71 20.74
C ARG A 701 -13.10 3.61 19.99
N VAL A 702 -13.03 3.32 18.70
CA VAL A 702 -14.19 3.09 17.83
C VAL A 702 -13.98 1.80 17.05
N PHE A 703 -14.87 0.84 17.23
CA PHE A 703 -14.80 -0.44 16.52
C PHE A 703 -16.00 -0.66 15.62
N VAL A 704 -15.75 -1.29 14.48
CA VAL A 704 -16.80 -1.90 13.67
C VAL A 704 -16.71 -3.42 13.79
N ASP A 705 -17.85 -4.05 13.94
CA ASP A 705 -18.02 -5.51 14.02
C ASP A 705 -18.96 -5.98 12.92
N LEU A 706 -18.64 -7.12 12.31
CA LEU A 706 -19.44 -7.70 11.24
C LEU A 706 -19.10 -9.18 11.10
N ASP A 707 -20.12 -10.03 11.03
CA ASP A 707 -19.98 -11.39 10.50
C ASP A 707 -20.42 -11.42 9.04
N VAL A 708 -19.61 -11.98 8.17
CA VAL A 708 -19.86 -12.02 6.74
C VAL A 708 -19.44 -13.35 6.14
N ARG A 709 -20.15 -13.79 5.10
CA ARG A 709 -19.73 -14.93 4.25
C ARG A 709 -20.09 -14.68 2.80
N LEU A 710 -19.19 -15.09 1.91
CA LEU A 710 -19.38 -15.03 0.47
C LEU A 710 -19.98 -16.35 0.00
N LEU A 711 -21.30 -16.37 -0.31
CA LEU A 711 -22.01 -17.57 -0.68
C LEU A 711 -21.82 -17.96 -2.14
N ASP A 712 -21.80 -16.99 -3.05
CA ASP A 712 -21.62 -17.22 -4.48
C ASP A 712 -20.94 -16.02 -5.13
N PHE A 713 -20.05 -16.28 -6.08
CA PHE A 713 -19.40 -15.25 -6.87
C PHE A 713 -19.10 -15.77 -8.27
N LYS A 714 -19.59 -15.07 -9.28
CA LYS A 714 -19.35 -15.39 -10.67
C LYS A 714 -18.91 -14.16 -11.44
N ASP A 715 -17.71 -14.23 -11.97
CA ASP A 715 -17.21 -13.34 -13.00
C ASP A 715 -17.46 -13.97 -14.37
N THR A 716 -18.52 -13.54 -15.06
CA THR A 716 -18.93 -14.17 -16.32
C THR A 716 -18.03 -13.81 -17.50
N LEU A 717 -17.23 -12.76 -17.39
CA LEU A 717 -16.31 -12.36 -18.46
C LEU A 717 -14.92 -12.96 -18.33
N ASN A 718 -14.51 -13.30 -17.12
CA ASN A 718 -13.17 -13.83 -16.82
C ASN A 718 -12.04 -13.06 -17.52
N LYS A 719 -12.14 -11.73 -17.59
CA LYS A 719 -11.17 -10.85 -18.25
C LYS A 719 -10.58 -9.84 -17.25
N GLU A 720 -9.29 -9.59 -17.39
CA GLU A 720 -8.64 -8.45 -16.71
C GLU A 720 -9.18 -7.13 -17.25
N GLY A 721 -9.35 -6.15 -16.36
CA GLY A 721 -9.81 -4.82 -16.75
C GLY A 721 -10.34 -4.00 -15.57
N SER A 722 -10.87 -2.82 -15.87
CA SER A 722 -11.44 -1.89 -14.89
C SER A 722 -12.79 -2.32 -14.29
N ASN A 723 -13.23 -3.54 -14.57
CA ASN A 723 -14.45 -4.10 -14.03
C ASN A 723 -14.18 -4.62 -12.61
N GLY A 724 -15.14 -4.41 -11.72
CA GLY A 724 -15.03 -4.83 -10.33
C GLY A 724 -16.38 -5.09 -9.71
N CYS A 725 -16.39 -6.00 -8.74
CA CYS A 725 -17.51 -6.24 -7.85
C CYS A 725 -17.00 -5.98 -6.43
N SER A 726 -17.53 -5.00 -5.77
CA SER A 726 -17.09 -4.66 -4.43
C SER A 726 -18.27 -4.62 -3.47
N TYR A 727 -18.01 -5.03 -2.23
CA TYR A 727 -18.92 -4.94 -1.12
C TYR A 727 -18.28 -4.06 -0.05
N TYR A 728 -18.88 -2.90 0.21
CA TYR A 728 -18.34 -1.86 1.06
C TYR A 728 -19.20 -1.64 2.30
N ILE A 729 -18.57 -1.08 3.33
CA ILE A 729 -19.22 -0.35 4.40
C ILE A 729 -18.76 1.11 4.29
N TYR A 730 -19.69 2.05 4.27
CA TYR A 730 -19.39 3.48 4.37
C TYR A 730 -20.15 4.10 5.52
N PHE A 731 -19.43 4.86 6.32
CA PHE A 731 -19.96 5.72 7.36
C PHE A 731 -19.94 7.16 6.88
N TYR A 732 -20.97 7.91 7.23
CA TYR A 732 -21.06 9.33 6.89
C TYR A 732 -20.44 10.15 8.02
N LEU A 733 -19.20 10.57 7.84
CA LEU A 733 -18.43 11.36 8.80
C LEU A 733 -18.55 12.83 8.47
N TYR A 734 -19.35 13.53 9.25
CA TYR A 734 -19.64 14.97 9.13
C TYR A 734 -18.76 15.79 10.07
N ASN A 735 -18.77 17.11 9.83
CA ASN A 735 -18.08 18.12 10.61
C ASN A 735 -19.04 19.22 11.02
N ASP A 736 -19.10 19.56 12.30
CA ASP A 736 -20.03 20.57 12.84
C ASP A 736 -19.63 22.01 12.48
N LYS A 737 -18.34 22.27 12.20
CA LYS A 737 -17.84 23.58 11.74
C LYS A 737 -18.10 23.86 10.28
N ALA A 738 -18.30 22.82 9.46
CA ALA A 738 -18.61 22.94 8.02
C ALA A 738 -19.86 22.11 7.69
N PRO A 739 -21.05 22.53 8.14
CA PRO A 739 -22.31 21.80 7.93
C PRO A 739 -22.57 21.56 6.45
N GLY A 740 -22.92 20.34 6.08
CA GLY A 740 -23.20 19.93 4.71
C GLY A 740 -22.00 19.33 3.97
N GLN A 741 -20.81 19.37 4.56
CA GLN A 741 -19.64 18.67 4.07
C GLN A 741 -19.40 17.40 4.89
N LYS A 742 -19.00 16.33 4.21
CA LYS A 742 -18.73 15.04 4.86
C LYS A 742 -17.60 14.30 4.15
N VAL A 743 -17.05 13.33 4.86
CA VAL A 743 -16.19 12.31 4.29
C VAL A 743 -16.95 10.99 4.23
N TRP A 744 -16.90 10.31 3.11
CA TRP A 744 -17.30 8.93 2.99
C TRP A 744 -16.18 8.07 3.59
N PHE A 745 -16.36 7.72 4.84
CA PHE A 745 -15.39 6.96 5.61
C PHE A 745 -15.76 5.48 5.54
N GLY A 746 -14.97 4.69 4.84
CA GLY A 746 -15.37 3.34 4.52
C GLY A 746 -14.30 2.29 4.58
N MET A 747 -14.75 1.05 4.44
CA MET A 747 -13.90 -0.12 4.30
C MET A 747 -14.44 -1.04 3.22
N THR A 748 -13.53 -1.69 2.49
CA THR A 748 -13.88 -2.74 1.57
C THR A 748 -14.00 -4.05 2.34
N VAL A 749 -15.16 -4.67 2.32
CA VAL A 749 -15.40 -6.00 2.91
C VAL A 749 -15.01 -7.10 1.93
N PHE A 750 -15.36 -6.91 0.66
CA PHE A 750 -14.98 -7.81 -0.43
C PHE A 750 -14.68 -6.98 -1.67
N GLY A 751 -13.59 -7.30 -2.34
CA GLY A 751 -13.19 -6.67 -3.59
C GLY A 751 -12.83 -7.72 -4.64
N GLY A 752 -13.76 -8.01 -5.55
CA GLY A 752 -13.59 -8.96 -6.65
C GLY A 752 -13.03 -8.31 -7.91
N THR A 753 -12.15 -7.33 -7.79
CA THR A 753 -11.51 -6.69 -8.94
C THR A 753 -10.26 -7.47 -9.33
N ARG A 754 -10.16 -7.87 -10.59
CA ARG A 754 -8.92 -8.44 -11.13
C ARG A 754 -7.88 -7.34 -11.29
N GLY A 755 -6.76 -7.49 -10.65
CA GLY A 755 -5.66 -6.53 -10.63
C GLY A 755 -5.18 -6.27 -9.20
N ASN A 756 -4.06 -5.66 -9.07
CA ASN A 756 -3.30 -5.56 -7.83
C ASN A 756 -4.12 -4.90 -6.70
N PRO A 757 -4.46 -5.60 -5.60
CA PRO A 757 -5.09 -4.97 -4.47
C PRO A 757 -4.10 -3.99 -3.84
N THR A 758 -4.42 -2.70 -3.85
CA THR A 758 -3.66 -1.72 -3.09
C THR A 758 -4.02 -1.85 -1.61
N VAL A 759 -3.04 -2.17 -0.79
CA VAL A 759 -3.21 -2.34 0.67
C VAL A 759 -3.19 -1.02 1.45
N THR A 760 -2.93 0.09 0.78
CA THR A 760 -2.94 1.42 1.41
C THR A 760 -4.32 2.04 1.40
N PRO A 761 -4.68 2.83 2.43
CA PRO A 761 -5.93 3.57 2.42
C PRO A 761 -6.06 4.45 1.17
N ASN A 762 -7.25 4.49 0.61
CA ASN A 762 -7.53 5.32 -0.55
C ASN A 762 -8.15 6.64 -0.08
N TRP A 763 -7.47 7.77 -0.40
CA TRP A 763 -7.96 9.13 -0.13
C TRP A 763 -8.11 9.88 -1.44
N VAL A 764 -9.33 10.00 -1.92
CA VAL A 764 -9.61 10.58 -3.24
C VAL A 764 -10.86 11.45 -3.21
N PRO A 765 -10.92 12.52 -4.02
CA PRO A 765 -12.17 13.21 -4.26
C PRO A 765 -13.13 12.31 -5.05
N ASP A 766 -14.33 12.13 -4.54
CA ASP A 766 -15.43 11.53 -5.28
C ASP A 766 -16.13 12.60 -6.12
N SER A 767 -15.89 12.58 -7.43
CA SER A 767 -16.46 13.57 -8.36
C SER A 767 -17.98 13.45 -8.51
N ALA A 768 -18.55 12.27 -8.29
CA ALA A 768 -19.99 12.05 -8.39
C ALA A 768 -20.75 12.61 -7.17
N ALA A 769 -20.19 12.41 -5.98
CA ALA A 769 -20.77 12.87 -4.72
C ALA A 769 -20.27 14.27 -4.30
N HIS A 770 -19.29 14.83 -4.99
CA HIS A 770 -18.62 16.10 -4.64
C HIS A 770 -18.06 16.14 -3.22
N GLN A 771 -17.46 15.02 -2.79
CA GLN A 771 -16.96 14.80 -1.43
C GLN A 771 -15.67 14.02 -1.49
N TYR A 772 -14.97 13.92 -0.36
CA TYR A 772 -13.82 13.04 -0.23
C TYR A 772 -14.24 11.66 0.23
N LEU A 773 -13.54 10.66 -0.28
CA LEU A 773 -13.70 9.26 0.08
C LEU A 773 -12.41 8.79 0.77
N TYR A 774 -12.55 8.21 1.96
CA TYR A 774 -11.51 7.47 2.63
C TYR A 774 -11.91 6.00 2.71
N ASN A 775 -11.13 5.10 2.13
CA ASN A 775 -11.42 3.67 2.14
C ASN A 775 -10.27 2.90 2.78
N ILE A 776 -10.60 2.14 3.81
CA ILE A 776 -9.69 1.25 4.53
C ILE A 776 -9.59 -0.06 3.76
N ARG A 777 -8.56 -0.20 2.93
CA ARG A 777 -8.36 -1.40 2.11
C ARG A 777 -7.62 -2.50 2.86
N GLU A 778 -6.79 -2.15 3.81
CA GLU A 778 -6.01 -3.08 4.63
C GLU A 778 -6.90 -4.07 5.39
N ALA A 779 -8.09 -3.64 5.81
CA ALA A 779 -9.03 -4.47 6.53
C ALA A 779 -9.41 -5.75 5.79
N VAL A 780 -9.62 -5.64 4.47
CA VAL A 780 -10.06 -6.75 3.63
C VAL A 780 -9.02 -7.85 3.54
N LEU A 781 -7.74 -7.48 3.38
CA LEU A 781 -6.64 -8.43 3.29
C LEU A 781 -6.55 -9.31 4.54
N TYR A 782 -6.69 -8.70 5.70
CA TYR A 782 -6.57 -9.39 6.97
C TYR A 782 -7.73 -10.33 7.27
N HIS A 783 -8.90 -10.07 6.70
CA HIS A 783 -10.08 -10.92 6.90
C HIS A 783 -10.25 -12.03 5.87
N GLY A 784 -9.31 -12.14 4.94
CA GLY A 784 -9.32 -13.19 3.93
C GLY A 784 -10.42 -13.09 2.88
N MET A 785 -11.25 -12.05 2.90
CA MET A 785 -12.32 -11.88 1.91
C MET A 785 -11.77 -11.51 0.54
N GLU A 786 -10.73 -10.68 0.48
CA GLU A 786 -10.03 -10.36 -0.77
C GLU A 786 -9.19 -11.54 -1.25
N ASN A 787 -8.60 -12.30 -0.33
CA ASN A 787 -7.90 -13.54 -0.64
C ASN A 787 -8.84 -14.66 -1.11
N SER A 788 -10.16 -14.49 -0.93
CA SER A 788 -11.14 -15.39 -1.53
C SER A 788 -11.20 -15.28 -3.05
N PHE A 789 -10.64 -14.22 -3.60
CA PHE A 789 -10.48 -14.00 -5.03
C PHE A 789 -9.01 -13.95 -5.40
N ASN A 790 -8.48 -15.02 -5.97
CA ASN A 790 -7.11 -15.05 -6.49
C ASN A 790 -7.12 -14.66 -7.98
N PRO A 791 -6.65 -13.44 -8.32
CA PRO A 791 -6.69 -12.99 -9.72
C PRO A 791 -5.84 -13.84 -10.66
N SER A 792 -4.74 -14.40 -10.17
CA SER A 792 -3.80 -15.20 -10.98
C SER A 792 -4.34 -16.58 -11.31
N GLU A 793 -5.20 -17.14 -10.46
CA GLU A 793 -5.77 -18.48 -10.62
C GLU A 793 -7.24 -18.45 -11.05
N GLY A 794 -7.90 -17.29 -10.97
CA GLY A 794 -9.32 -17.15 -11.26
C GLY A 794 -10.24 -17.87 -10.28
N VAL A 795 -9.73 -18.23 -9.11
CA VAL A 795 -10.44 -18.98 -8.07
C VAL A 795 -10.98 -18.02 -7.02
N VAL A 796 -12.30 -18.07 -6.81
CA VAL A 796 -12.96 -17.41 -5.69
C VAL A 796 -13.30 -18.48 -4.66
N VAL A 797 -12.89 -18.25 -3.41
CA VAL A 797 -13.27 -19.15 -2.30
C VAL A 797 -14.61 -18.69 -1.76
N THR A 798 -15.67 -19.37 -2.17
CA THR A 798 -17.01 -19.23 -1.60
C THR A 798 -17.22 -20.30 -0.55
N GLY A 799 -18.06 -20.05 0.46
CA GLY A 799 -18.34 -21.04 1.49
C GLY A 799 -19.41 -20.63 2.47
N GLU A 800 -19.83 -21.60 3.22
CA GLU A 800 -20.83 -21.47 4.29
C GLU A 800 -20.24 -20.95 5.61
N GLU A 801 -18.90 -20.88 5.71
CA GLU A 801 -18.22 -20.49 6.93
C GLU A 801 -18.28 -18.96 7.12
N TRP A 802 -18.69 -18.54 8.32
CA TRP A 802 -18.71 -17.14 8.70
C TRP A 802 -17.30 -16.61 8.98
N LYS A 803 -17.01 -15.42 8.47
CA LYS A 803 -15.81 -14.66 8.79
C LYS A 803 -16.20 -13.50 9.68
N HIS A 804 -15.60 -13.43 10.87
CA HIS A 804 -15.77 -12.31 11.77
C HIS A 804 -14.79 -11.19 11.43
N ILE A 805 -15.30 -10.00 11.24
CA ILE A 805 -14.54 -8.77 11.07
C ILE A 805 -14.72 -7.91 12.32
N ARG A 806 -13.63 -7.59 12.98
CA ARG A 806 -13.57 -6.57 14.02
C ARG A 806 -12.40 -5.65 13.74
N LEU A 807 -12.66 -4.36 13.59
CA LEU A 807 -11.68 -3.36 13.17
C LEU A 807 -11.75 -2.13 14.06
N ASP A 808 -10.60 -1.71 14.62
CA ASP A 808 -10.44 -0.42 15.27
C ASP A 808 -10.38 0.71 14.23
N LEU A 809 -11.38 1.57 14.24
CA LEU A 809 -11.48 2.73 13.33
C LEU A 809 -10.73 3.95 13.87
N THR A 810 -10.31 3.95 15.12
CA THR A 810 -9.71 5.11 15.80
C THR A 810 -8.51 5.69 15.05
N PRO A 811 -7.48 4.90 14.67
CA PRO A 811 -6.33 5.43 13.96
C PRO A 811 -6.67 5.91 12.54
N HIS A 812 -7.74 5.36 11.96
CA HIS A 812 -8.23 5.79 10.66
C HIS A 812 -9.00 7.11 10.72
N ILE A 813 -9.74 7.33 11.81
CA ILE A 813 -10.41 8.62 12.08
C ILE A 813 -9.34 9.70 12.28
N ASP A 814 -8.31 9.44 13.06
CA ASP A 814 -7.18 10.36 13.27
C ASP A 814 -6.53 10.74 11.94
N ARG A 815 -6.29 9.76 11.07
CA ARG A 815 -5.73 9.96 9.73
C ARG A 815 -6.65 10.79 8.82
N VAL A 816 -7.95 10.57 8.88
CA VAL A 816 -8.92 11.36 8.09
C VAL A 816 -8.91 12.82 8.54
N VAL A 817 -8.89 13.10 9.85
CA VAL A 817 -8.81 14.46 10.38
C VAL A 817 -7.52 15.15 9.92
N GLU A 818 -6.41 14.45 10.02
CA GLU A 818 -5.10 14.95 9.55
C GLU A 818 -5.12 15.28 8.05
N TRP A 819 -5.57 14.34 7.21
CA TRP A 819 -5.58 14.52 5.76
C TRP A 819 -6.60 15.56 5.32
N ALA A 820 -7.73 15.67 6.02
CA ALA A 820 -8.72 16.71 5.77
C ALA A 820 -8.16 18.12 6.02
N ASN A 821 -7.37 18.28 7.08
CA ASN A 821 -6.69 19.54 7.38
C ASN A 821 -5.56 19.81 6.38
N ARG A 822 -4.73 18.80 6.07
CA ARG A 822 -3.66 18.89 5.08
C ARG A 822 -4.16 19.39 3.73
N ASP A 823 -5.25 18.79 3.25
CA ASP A 823 -5.82 19.09 1.93
C ASP A 823 -6.84 20.23 2.00
N ASN A 824 -7.06 20.80 3.19
CA ASN A 824 -7.99 21.90 3.47
C ASN A 824 -9.40 21.66 2.89
N ILE A 825 -9.88 20.40 2.97
CA ILE A 825 -11.14 20.00 2.32
C ILE A 825 -12.37 20.70 2.91
N PHE A 826 -12.32 21.09 4.18
CA PHE A 826 -13.40 21.81 4.86
C PHE A 826 -13.24 23.34 4.81
N GLY A 827 -12.10 23.86 4.33
CA GLY A 827 -11.79 25.29 4.34
C GLY A 827 -11.50 25.87 5.72
N ILE A 828 -11.46 25.03 6.75
CA ILE A 828 -11.17 25.35 8.17
C ILE A 828 -10.41 24.18 8.79
N GLU A 829 -9.62 24.46 9.82
CA GLU A 829 -8.97 23.42 10.64
C GLU A 829 -9.99 22.72 11.53
N VAL A 830 -9.94 21.39 11.56
CA VAL A 830 -10.83 20.52 12.34
C VAL A 830 -10.03 19.58 13.24
N THR A 831 -10.68 19.14 14.32
CA THR A 831 -10.20 18.12 15.24
C THR A 831 -11.18 16.94 15.29
N LYS A 832 -10.86 15.86 15.98
CA LYS A 832 -11.81 14.76 16.21
C LYS A 832 -13.08 15.22 16.92
N ASP A 833 -12.96 16.22 17.81
CA ASP A 833 -14.10 16.77 18.54
C ASP A 833 -15.13 17.45 17.63
N ASP A 834 -14.69 17.86 16.45
CA ASP A 834 -15.55 18.51 15.45
C ASP A 834 -16.23 17.51 14.51
N MET A 835 -15.77 16.23 14.52
CA MET A 835 -16.23 15.17 13.61
C MET A 835 -17.25 14.27 14.29
N PHE A 836 -18.25 13.78 13.54
CA PHE A 836 -19.28 12.89 14.06
C PHE A 836 -19.89 12.01 12.96
N PHE A 837 -20.31 10.83 13.33
CA PHE A 837 -20.99 9.90 12.43
C PHE A 837 -22.50 10.15 12.41
N THR A 838 -23.10 10.19 11.20
CA THR A 838 -24.54 10.41 11.04
C THR A 838 -25.29 9.20 10.50
N GLY A 839 -24.62 8.26 9.91
CA GLY A 839 -25.21 7.07 9.34
C GLY A 839 -24.20 6.15 8.72
N ALA A 840 -24.68 5.00 8.27
CA ALA A 840 -23.89 4.01 7.55
C ALA A 840 -24.66 3.44 6.36
N ASN A 841 -23.90 2.96 5.36
CA ASN A 841 -24.40 2.01 4.39
C ASN A 841 -23.48 0.80 4.28
N ILE A 842 -24.07 -0.35 3.92
CA ILE A 842 -23.34 -1.56 3.62
C ILE A 842 -23.96 -2.18 2.36
N GLY A 843 -23.11 -2.59 1.40
CA GLY A 843 -23.64 -3.25 0.22
C GLY A 843 -22.72 -3.23 -0.98
N TYR A 844 -23.32 -3.58 -2.10
CA TYR A 844 -22.66 -3.73 -3.37
C TYR A 844 -22.52 -2.43 -4.15
N GLU A 845 -21.34 -2.29 -4.75
CA GLU A 845 -21.08 -1.45 -5.92
C GLU A 845 -20.44 -2.34 -6.99
N VAL A 846 -21.15 -2.54 -8.11
CA VAL A 846 -20.72 -3.49 -9.15
C VAL A 846 -20.51 -2.78 -10.47
N LYS A 847 -19.31 -2.94 -11.02
CA LYS A 847 -18.95 -2.45 -12.33
C LYS A 847 -18.52 -3.63 -13.21
N GLY A 848 -19.46 -4.15 -14.00
CA GLY A 848 -19.21 -5.28 -14.89
C GLY A 848 -20.19 -6.44 -14.70
N ASN A 849 -19.91 -7.55 -15.39
CA ASN A 849 -20.81 -8.71 -15.46
C ASN A 849 -20.54 -9.71 -14.33
N TYR A 850 -20.88 -9.31 -13.14
CA TYR A 850 -20.75 -10.14 -11.93
C TYR A 850 -22.12 -10.57 -11.40
N ASP A 851 -22.17 -11.77 -10.84
CA ASP A 851 -23.27 -12.26 -10.01
C ASP A 851 -22.66 -12.65 -8.67
N CYS A 852 -23.03 -11.94 -7.62
CA CYS A 852 -22.44 -12.11 -6.30
C CYS A 852 -23.50 -12.18 -5.22
N THR A 853 -23.30 -13.09 -4.25
CA THR A 853 -24.17 -13.27 -3.10
C THR A 853 -23.35 -13.27 -1.82
N ILE A 854 -23.63 -12.30 -0.95
CA ILE A 854 -23.04 -12.17 0.39
C ILE A 854 -24.14 -12.25 1.43
N GLU A 855 -23.83 -12.83 2.57
CA GLU A 855 -24.68 -12.83 3.74
C GLU A 855 -23.94 -12.14 4.90
N VAL A 856 -24.68 -11.28 5.63
CA VAL A 856 -24.14 -10.46 6.73
C VAL A 856 -25.02 -10.54 7.97
N LYS A 857 -24.42 -10.47 9.15
CA LYS A 857 -25.08 -10.33 10.46
C LYS A 857 -24.16 -9.64 11.45
N ASN A 858 -24.68 -9.36 12.63
CA ASN A 858 -23.91 -8.75 13.73
C ASN A 858 -23.18 -7.46 13.32
N PHE A 859 -23.74 -6.72 12.34
CA PHE A 859 -23.14 -5.48 11.92
C PHE A 859 -23.40 -4.40 12.95
N ASP A 860 -22.35 -3.95 13.60
CA ASP A 860 -22.42 -2.90 14.63
C ASP A 860 -21.20 -1.95 14.55
N MET A 861 -21.38 -0.77 15.10
CA MET A 861 -20.33 0.18 15.39
C MET A 861 -20.39 0.54 16.87
N THR A 862 -19.36 0.17 17.59
CA THR A 862 -19.29 0.39 19.05
C THR A 862 -18.15 1.36 19.35
N PHE A 863 -18.41 2.35 20.16
CA PHE A 863 -17.39 3.23 20.68
C PHE A 863 -17.21 3.04 22.19
N TYR A 864 -15.97 3.23 22.62
CA TYR A 864 -15.52 2.96 23.97
C TYR A 864 -14.86 4.21 24.54
N ASN A 865 -15.23 4.56 25.77
CA ASN A 865 -14.61 5.65 26.52
C ASN A 865 -14.15 5.13 27.87
N LYS A 866 -13.02 5.68 28.33
CA LYS A 866 -12.50 5.39 29.65
C LYS A 866 -12.73 6.61 30.54
N ASP A 867 -13.36 6.43 31.71
CA ASP A 867 -13.63 7.50 32.67
C ASP A 867 -12.36 8.14 33.24
#